data_bc3c79d64027fa7e310cdeaec3f56a7b
#
_entry.id   bc3c79d64027fa7e310cdeaec3f56a7b
#
_cell.length_a   1.000
_cell.length_b   1.000
_cell.length_c   1.000
_cell.angle_alpha   90.00
_cell.angle_beta   90.00
_cell.angle_gamma   90.00
#
_symmetry.space_group_name_H-M   'P 1'
#
loop_
_entity.id
_entity.type
_entity.pdbx_description
1 polymer ?
#
loop_
_entity_poly.entity_id
_entity_poly.type
_entity_poly.pdbx_seq_one_letter_code
_entity_poly.pdbx_strand_id
1 'polypeptide(L)'
;MIQFDKLALTTKETHTAEFTTDYKDYVLRIVAQAPGVFRICCGSLKALNLVESNERLKTRAELSVVPYDQVAELLVVAQEDGWLFAQRDYALSLKTQPFSLQLLKRPQLEGAVNEDFSTEQEAVAAFAEAEVLLQSAHNYAEPFVFDGSWALLLDLPAEQAVYGLGMTEQSFNRRSEEFVSDQAVFNFSPLAWSTAGWGLYLNGLDRSVHSVGTKDDATSYQLRTDNQCFDLFLFAGEPLAIFDQYTTLTGRAGQPPLDAMGVGLKQLEGQPDEAFLLFAKQLREHDISLNTLEYAWPSMLQIDSDRLNLDWNTDRLGDNTRGFFDALKEDHWHAVLPTFPAIPVGTHLFDELQDRGWMIMDAEGDALRFSGSKHTGQQDYGLLDLTYKDAYHFWRDRHQQLLEHGQSLKTATSVFTLPDEACGRHNEEAALLRTLFPTLMEQALYDGISATSTPPEGVVVHDQLTIAAQRRPYLELAPFENSWAGLNQLYRSLISAQNSSVPFVSHVIGRAGDEAMSPELYLRYLALSTFSANFAFHAEVEQLPIYYDEATQSLAKQWLGLRYRLIPYVLGIIEEGVRGGQPVQSSMPLAFPKDTTAAAFDHQFLFGPAVLVAPILDDTGTTLVYLPAGEAWWDLNTGERYEGGQTLEYSCGLETIPAFGREGHMLAVGPTIAHLGEMNSARLLDEIWLFGMPIHNPVVMRNKIRVMQMQGSSYIKGLEGLKILHTDELEVKRRGAEVRISPVR
;
A
#
# COMPACT_ATOMS: atom_id res chain seq x y z
N MET A 1 26.74 -26.97 -5.69
CA MET A 1 26.36 -25.77 -6.46
C MET A 1 25.68 -26.24 -7.75
N ILE A 2 24.48 -25.79 -8.06
CA ILE A 2 23.76 -26.10 -9.31
C ILE A 2 24.14 -25.00 -10.31
N GLN A 3 24.60 -25.43 -11.51
CA GLN A 3 24.94 -24.54 -12.60
C GLN A 3 23.92 -24.71 -13.72
N PHE A 4 23.61 -23.61 -14.43
CA PHE A 4 22.58 -23.58 -15.48
C PHE A 4 23.23 -23.50 -16.87
N ASP A 5 24.35 -24.20 -17.07
CA ASP A 5 25.14 -24.19 -18.30
C ASP A 5 24.66 -25.20 -19.38
N LYS A 6 23.72 -26.09 -19.02
CA LYS A 6 23.09 -27.01 -19.96
C LYS A 6 21.60 -27.13 -19.70
N LEU A 7 20.83 -26.32 -20.42
CA LEU A 7 19.38 -26.35 -20.41
C LEU A 7 18.86 -27.03 -21.69
N ALA A 8 17.95 -27.99 -21.55
CA ALA A 8 17.25 -28.60 -22.65
C ALA A 8 15.76 -28.35 -22.56
N LEU A 9 15.21 -27.69 -23.60
CA LEU A 9 13.76 -27.43 -23.68
C LEU A 9 12.99 -28.74 -23.73
N THR A 10 12.10 -28.97 -22.76
CA THR A 10 11.27 -30.17 -22.65
C THR A 10 9.81 -29.92 -22.99
N THR A 11 9.31 -28.69 -22.63
CA THR A 11 7.91 -28.34 -22.89
C THR A 11 7.85 -26.93 -23.45
N LYS A 12 7.04 -26.72 -24.49
CA LYS A 12 6.73 -25.41 -25.07
C LYS A 12 5.22 -25.31 -25.24
N GLU A 13 4.60 -24.45 -24.45
CA GLU A 13 3.18 -24.12 -24.53
C GLU A 13 3.01 -22.66 -24.94
N THR A 14 1.78 -22.20 -25.14
CA THR A 14 1.49 -20.82 -25.56
C THR A 14 1.96 -19.73 -24.59
N HIS A 15 2.17 -20.10 -23.32
CA HIS A 15 2.55 -19.15 -22.28
C HIS A 15 3.67 -19.66 -21.36
N THR A 16 4.15 -20.89 -21.56
CA THR A 16 5.13 -21.53 -20.68
C THR A 16 6.19 -22.27 -21.50
N ALA A 17 7.45 -22.13 -21.08
CA ALA A 17 8.57 -22.95 -21.52
C ALA A 17 9.24 -23.60 -20.30
N GLU A 18 9.46 -24.90 -20.35
CA GLU A 18 10.15 -25.66 -19.31
C GLU A 18 11.43 -26.28 -19.84
N PHE A 19 12.47 -26.22 -19.04
CA PHE A 19 13.80 -26.72 -19.33
C PHE A 19 14.26 -27.67 -18.24
N THR A 20 14.81 -28.81 -18.64
CA THR A 20 15.59 -29.67 -17.75
C THR A 20 17.01 -29.13 -17.62
N THR A 21 17.60 -29.32 -16.44
CA THR A 21 19.00 -28.98 -16.12
C THR A 21 19.86 -30.24 -16.07
N ASP A 22 21.18 -30.12 -16.00
CA ASP A 22 22.10 -31.27 -15.77
C ASP A 22 21.91 -31.90 -14.37
N TYR A 23 21.25 -31.22 -13.45
CA TYR A 23 20.89 -31.77 -12.16
C TYR A 23 19.57 -32.55 -12.29
N LYS A 24 19.61 -33.85 -12.02
CA LYS A 24 18.42 -34.69 -12.02
C LYS A 24 17.34 -34.07 -11.15
N ASP A 25 16.12 -33.96 -11.69
CA ASP A 25 14.92 -33.49 -11.05
C ASP A 25 14.79 -31.97 -10.87
N TYR A 26 15.79 -31.16 -11.25
CA TYR A 26 15.65 -29.69 -11.26
C TYR A 26 15.24 -29.20 -12.64
N VAL A 27 14.26 -28.30 -12.64
CA VAL A 27 13.75 -27.67 -13.86
C VAL A 27 13.76 -26.16 -13.71
N LEU A 28 13.95 -25.49 -14.84
CA LEU A 28 13.73 -24.04 -14.98
C LEU A 28 12.47 -23.84 -15.81
N ARG A 29 11.53 -23.07 -15.30
CA ARG A 29 10.27 -22.76 -15.98
C ARG A 29 10.16 -21.24 -16.17
N ILE A 30 9.90 -20.81 -17.40
CA ILE A 30 9.61 -19.42 -17.75
C ILE A 30 8.15 -19.33 -18.15
N VAL A 31 7.40 -18.43 -17.50
CA VAL A 31 5.97 -18.23 -17.73
C VAL A 31 5.70 -16.78 -18.11
N ALA A 32 4.97 -16.55 -19.19
CA ALA A 32 4.40 -15.25 -19.52
C ALA A 32 3.11 -15.06 -18.70
N GLN A 33 3.22 -14.49 -17.52
CA GLN A 33 2.12 -14.36 -16.57
C GLN A 33 1.09 -13.32 -17.02
N ALA A 34 1.54 -12.24 -17.64
CA ALA A 34 0.73 -11.16 -18.21
C ALA A 34 1.57 -10.38 -19.23
N PRO A 35 1.01 -9.44 -20.00
CA PRO A 35 1.80 -8.54 -20.82
C PRO A 35 2.83 -7.75 -19.97
N GLY A 36 4.12 -7.90 -20.33
CA GLY A 36 5.24 -7.32 -19.58
C GLY A 36 5.58 -8.01 -18.25
N VAL A 37 4.96 -9.15 -17.94
CA VAL A 37 5.22 -9.90 -16.70
C VAL A 37 5.76 -11.29 -17.01
N PHE A 38 7.00 -11.54 -16.61
CA PHE A 38 7.67 -12.83 -16.73
C PHE A 38 7.89 -13.45 -15.36
N ARG A 39 7.50 -14.72 -15.19
CA ARG A 39 7.78 -15.50 -13.99
C ARG A 39 8.87 -16.51 -14.28
N ILE A 40 9.88 -16.56 -13.41
CA ILE A 40 11.02 -17.47 -13.47
C ILE A 40 10.96 -18.36 -12.25
N CYS A 41 10.60 -19.65 -12.49
CA CYS A 41 10.57 -20.63 -11.40
C CYS A 41 11.71 -21.63 -11.61
N CYS A 42 12.49 -21.89 -10.55
CA CYS A 42 13.52 -22.90 -10.57
C CYS A 42 13.49 -23.73 -9.30
N GLY A 43 13.57 -25.06 -9.42
CA GLY A 43 13.54 -25.96 -8.29
C GLY A 43 13.43 -27.41 -8.71
N SER A 44 13.40 -28.32 -7.71
CA SER A 44 13.12 -29.72 -8.03
C SER A 44 11.68 -29.86 -8.51
N LEU A 45 11.48 -30.73 -9.52
CA LEU A 45 10.14 -31.01 -10.06
C LEU A 45 9.17 -31.47 -8.95
N LYS A 46 9.69 -32.20 -7.96
CA LYS A 46 8.91 -32.61 -6.79
C LYS A 46 8.44 -31.42 -5.96
N ALA A 47 9.30 -30.44 -5.70
CA ALA A 47 8.96 -29.25 -4.90
C ALA A 47 7.97 -28.35 -5.65
N LEU A 48 8.15 -28.13 -6.96
CA LEU A 48 7.22 -27.36 -7.79
C LEU A 48 5.83 -27.99 -7.86
N ASN A 49 5.76 -29.30 -8.10
CA ASN A 49 4.49 -30.03 -8.17
C ASN A 49 3.82 -30.21 -6.80
N LEU A 50 4.59 -30.16 -5.70
CA LEU A 50 4.04 -30.28 -4.36
C LEU A 50 3.11 -29.09 -4.02
N VAL A 51 3.49 -27.87 -4.39
CA VAL A 51 2.64 -26.67 -4.20
C VAL A 51 1.35 -26.80 -5.02
N GLU A 52 1.45 -27.29 -6.26
CA GLU A 52 0.28 -27.44 -7.14
C GLU A 52 -0.68 -28.55 -6.68
N SER A 53 -0.16 -29.63 -6.08
CA SER A 53 -0.94 -30.82 -5.68
C SER A 53 -1.43 -30.80 -4.22
N ASN A 54 -0.90 -29.94 -3.37
CA ASN A 54 -1.26 -29.85 -1.95
C ASN A 54 -2.14 -28.63 -1.70
N GLU A 55 -3.44 -28.84 -1.41
CA GLU A 55 -4.42 -27.76 -1.19
C GLU A 55 -3.96 -26.76 -0.12
N ARG A 56 -3.36 -27.23 0.99
CA ARG A 56 -2.85 -26.34 2.05
C ARG A 56 -1.72 -25.43 1.55
N LEU A 57 -0.76 -25.98 0.79
CA LEU A 57 0.35 -25.19 0.25
C LEU A 57 -0.15 -24.25 -0.84
N LYS A 58 -1.14 -24.65 -1.63
CA LYS A 58 -1.81 -23.78 -2.61
C LYS A 58 -2.52 -22.61 -1.94
N THR A 59 -3.35 -22.87 -0.93
CA THR A 59 -4.02 -21.81 -0.15
C THR A 59 -3.00 -20.85 0.47
N ARG A 60 -1.87 -21.38 0.96
CA ARG A 60 -0.78 -20.58 1.52
C ARG A 60 -0.09 -19.73 0.46
N ALA A 61 0.14 -20.26 -0.74
CA ALA A 61 0.69 -19.50 -1.88
C ALA A 61 -0.25 -18.37 -2.34
N GLU A 62 -1.57 -18.55 -2.20
CA GLU A 62 -2.57 -17.54 -2.54
C GLU A 62 -2.55 -16.31 -1.60
N LEU A 63 -1.87 -16.39 -0.46
CA LEU A 63 -1.61 -15.21 0.38
C LEU A 63 -0.69 -14.20 -0.32
N SER A 64 0.24 -14.68 -1.13
CA SER A 64 1.20 -13.81 -1.83
C SER A 64 0.81 -13.55 -3.28
N VAL A 65 0.26 -14.54 -3.99
CA VAL A 65 -0.15 -14.43 -5.40
C VAL A 65 -1.59 -14.95 -5.53
N VAL A 66 -2.49 -14.08 -6.02
CA VAL A 66 -3.89 -14.48 -6.25
C VAL A 66 -4.02 -15.37 -7.48
N PRO A 67 -5.02 -16.26 -7.56
CA PRO A 67 -5.34 -16.96 -8.79
C PRO A 67 -5.57 -15.97 -9.94
N TYR A 68 -4.84 -16.15 -11.03
CA TYR A 68 -4.86 -15.24 -12.17
C TYR A 68 -5.05 -16.04 -13.46
N ASP A 69 -6.18 -15.83 -14.13
CA ASP A 69 -6.57 -16.60 -15.31
C ASP A 69 -6.07 -16.01 -16.64
N GLN A 70 -5.56 -14.76 -16.62
CA GLN A 70 -5.06 -14.11 -17.82
C GLN A 70 -3.57 -14.40 -17.98
N VAL A 71 -3.22 -15.17 -18.98
CA VAL A 71 -1.85 -15.42 -19.40
C VAL A 71 -1.59 -14.71 -20.73
N ALA A 72 -0.38 -14.21 -20.93
CA ALA A 72 0.02 -13.59 -22.17
C ALA A 72 0.56 -14.66 -23.12
N GLU A 73 0.40 -14.45 -24.43
CA GLU A 73 1.08 -15.26 -25.43
C GLU A 73 2.60 -15.09 -25.34
N LEU A 74 3.31 -16.19 -25.47
CA LEU A 74 4.77 -16.27 -25.40
C LEU A 74 5.31 -16.93 -26.66
N LEU A 75 6.10 -16.18 -27.42
CA LEU A 75 6.85 -16.76 -28.53
C LEU A 75 8.25 -17.16 -28.05
N VAL A 76 8.51 -18.45 -27.96
CA VAL A 76 9.81 -19.01 -27.56
C VAL A 76 10.65 -19.27 -28.78
N VAL A 77 11.79 -18.56 -28.92
CA VAL A 77 12.69 -18.65 -30.07
C VAL A 77 14.04 -19.16 -29.62
N ALA A 78 14.49 -20.26 -30.21
CA ALA A 78 15.85 -20.77 -29.99
C ALA A 78 16.87 -19.85 -30.68
N GLN A 79 17.96 -19.50 -29.98
CA GLN A 79 19.10 -18.75 -30.48
C GLN A 79 20.37 -19.62 -30.41
N GLU A 80 21.47 -19.18 -30.99
CA GLU A 80 22.73 -19.95 -31.03
C GLU A 80 23.26 -20.32 -29.63
N ASP A 81 23.11 -19.39 -28.66
CA ASP A 81 23.63 -19.51 -27.30
C ASP A 81 22.54 -19.47 -26.20
N GLY A 82 21.24 -19.63 -26.58
CA GLY A 82 20.15 -19.57 -25.62
C GLY A 82 18.75 -19.46 -26.21
N TRP A 83 17.88 -18.70 -25.57
CA TRP A 83 16.47 -18.52 -25.97
C TRP A 83 15.99 -17.07 -25.77
N LEU A 84 15.11 -16.64 -26.65
CA LEU A 84 14.33 -15.41 -26.54
C LEU A 84 12.87 -15.78 -26.26
N PHE A 85 12.32 -15.23 -25.17
CA PHE A 85 10.92 -15.35 -24.76
C PHE A 85 10.24 -14.02 -25.08
N ALA A 86 9.64 -13.91 -26.25
CA ALA A 86 9.12 -12.65 -26.76
C ALA A 86 7.63 -12.51 -26.54
N GLN A 87 7.23 -11.36 -26.01
CA GLN A 87 5.89 -10.77 -26.06
C GLN A 87 5.95 -9.54 -27.00
N ARG A 88 4.79 -8.94 -27.32
CA ARG A 88 4.71 -7.81 -28.27
C ARG A 88 5.70 -6.67 -28.02
N ASP A 89 5.80 -6.19 -26.77
CA ASP A 89 6.59 -5.01 -26.41
C ASP A 89 7.83 -5.34 -25.57
N TYR A 90 7.87 -6.52 -24.96
CA TYR A 90 8.91 -6.95 -24.04
C TYR A 90 9.38 -8.36 -24.31
N ALA A 91 10.61 -8.66 -23.95
CA ALA A 91 11.15 -10.02 -24.03
C ALA A 91 12.06 -10.34 -22.84
N LEU A 92 12.21 -11.62 -22.55
CA LEU A 92 13.24 -12.15 -21.69
C LEU A 92 14.24 -12.92 -22.56
N SER A 93 15.52 -12.56 -22.50
CA SER A 93 16.62 -13.30 -23.14
C SER A 93 17.33 -14.13 -22.09
N LEU A 94 17.54 -15.40 -22.38
CA LEU A 94 18.25 -16.34 -21.52
C LEU A 94 19.38 -16.98 -22.31
N LYS A 95 20.62 -16.77 -21.90
CA LYS A 95 21.81 -17.46 -22.39
C LYS A 95 22.34 -18.42 -21.33
N THR A 96 23.01 -19.48 -21.75
CA THR A 96 23.51 -20.51 -20.83
C THR A 96 25.03 -20.54 -20.68
N GLN A 97 25.77 -20.07 -21.68
CA GLN A 97 27.24 -20.12 -21.67
C GLN A 97 27.85 -18.81 -22.20
N PRO A 98 28.24 -17.87 -21.29
CA PRO A 98 27.95 -17.83 -19.85
C PRO A 98 26.47 -17.59 -19.58
N PHE A 99 26.01 -17.94 -18.37
CA PHE A 99 24.63 -17.66 -17.97
C PHE A 99 24.37 -16.14 -18.02
N SER A 100 23.31 -15.76 -18.73
CA SER A 100 22.86 -14.36 -18.78
C SER A 100 21.36 -14.32 -18.89
N LEU A 101 20.73 -13.49 -18.09
CA LEU A 101 19.32 -13.20 -18.11
C LEU A 101 19.15 -11.70 -18.39
N GLN A 102 18.34 -11.35 -19.39
CA GLN A 102 18.07 -9.95 -19.72
C GLN A 102 16.58 -9.70 -19.93
N LEU A 103 16.04 -8.68 -19.28
CA LEU A 103 14.71 -8.14 -19.56
C LEU A 103 14.86 -7.02 -20.60
N LEU A 104 14.17 -7.19 -21.72
CA LEU A 104 14.33 -6.36 -22.91
C LEU A 104 13.04 -5.61 -23.22
N LYS A 105 13.17 -4.38 -23.72
CA LYS A 105 12.09 -3.57 -24.25
C LYS A 105 12.29 -3.34 -25.74
N ARG A 106 11.27 -3.62 -26.52
CA ARG A 106 11.26 -3.40 -27.97
C ARG A 106 11.32 -1.90 -28.27
N PRO A 107 12.17 -1.45 -29.23
CA PRO A 107 12.15 -0.07 -29.70
C PRO A 107 10.75 0.30 -30.22
N GLN A 108 10.26 1.48 -29.84
CA GLN A 108 9.03 2.05 -30.38
C GLN A 108 9.33 3.19 -31.35
N LEU A 109 8.73 3.14 -32.52
CA LEU A 109 8.70 4.27 -33.43
C LEU A 109 7.66 5.30 -32.93
N GLU A 110 8.02 6.59 -32.95
CA GLU A 110 7.12 7.66 -32.52
C GLU A 110 5.75 7.56 -33.21
N GLY A 111 4.68 7.45 -32.39
CA GLY A 111 3.29 7.40 -32.87
C GLY A 111 2.82 6.04 -33.41
N ALA A 112 3.67 4.99 -33.37
CA ALA A 112 3.30 3.65 -33.79
C ALA A 112 3.01 2.74 -32.56
N VAL A 113 2.01 1.87 -32.71
CA VAL A 113 1.76 0.76 -31.77
C VAL A 113 2.44 -0.47 -32.37
N ASN A 114 3.24 -1.18 -31.55
CA ASN A 114 3.85 -2.43 -31.98
C ASN A 114 2.77 -3.49 -32.27
N GLU A 115 2.94 -4.20 -33.38
CA GLU A 115 2.10 -5.35 -33.75
C GLU A 115 2.65 -6.64 -33.14
N ASP A 116 1.80 -7.63 -32.97
CA ASP A 116 2.17 -8.98 -32.55
C ASP A 116 3.02 -9.66 -33.64
N PHE A 117 3.85 -10.62 -33.26
CA PHE A 117 4.72 -11.34 -34.17
C PHE A 117 3.98 -12.47 -34.88
N SER A 118 4.18 -12.59 -36.18
CA SER A 118 3.69 -13.72 -36.98
C SER A 118 4.71 -14.86 -37.10
N THR A 119 5.99 -14.54 -36.89
CA THR A 119 7.10 -15.50 -37.04
C THR A 119 8.20 -15.30 -35.99
N GLU A 120 8.97 -16.37 -35.75
CA GLU A 120 10.15 -16.31 -34.86
C GLU A 120 11.22 -15.33 -35.38
N GLN A 121 11.38 -15.21 -36.73
CA GLN A 121 12.32 -14.26 -37.32
C GLN A 121 11.93 -12.80 -37.09
N GLU A 122 10.64 -12.48 -37.15
CA GLU A 122 10.13 -11.14 -36.81
C GLU A 122 10.41 -10.81 -35.35
N ALA A 123 10.21 -11.74 -34.43
CA ALA A 123 10.50 -11.53 -33.01
C ALA A 123 11.99 -11.27 -32.78
N VAL A 124 12.90 -12.06 -33.36
CA VAL A 124 14.34 -11.85 -33.24
C VAL A 124 14.76 -10.48 -33.81
N ALA A 125 14.24 -10.11 -34.98
CA ALA A 125 14.53 -8.81 -35.59
C ALA A 125 14.01 -7.65 -34.75
N ALA A 126 12.84 -7.78 -34.14
CA ALA A 126 12.24 -6.73 -33.31
C ALA A 126 13.01 -6.44 -32.01
N PHE A 127 13.75 -7.42 -31.50
CA PHE A 127 14.57 -7.26 -30.30
C PHE A 127 16.08 -7.17 -30.59
N ALA A 128 16.49 -7.06 -31.86
CA ALA A 128 17.91 -6.95 -32.23
C ALA A 128 18.58 -5.68 -31.67
N GLU A 129 17.83 -4.58 -31.56
CA GLU A 129 18.27 -3.28 -30.99
C GLU A 129 17.46 -2.92 -29.73
N ALA A 130 17.06 -3.93 -28.94
CA ALA A 130 16.24 -3.72 -27.76
C ALA A 130 17.00 -2.99 -26.64
N GLU A 131 16.27 -2.17 -25.92
CA GLU A 131 16.75 -1.57 -24.67
C GLU A 131 16.81 -2.65 -23.59
N VAL A 132 17.95 -2.78 -22.90
CA VAL A 132 18.10 -3.67 -21.74
C VAL A 132 17.64 -2.94 -20.50
N LEU A 133 16.50 -3.38 -19.93
CA LEU A 133 15.93 -2.79 -18.72
C LEU A 133 16.62 -3.32 -17.45
N LEU A 134 16.90 -4.62 -17.41
CA LEU A 134 17.52 -5.33 -16.30
C LEU A 134 18.34 -6.51 -16.83
N GLN A 135 19.48 -6.81 -16.22
CA GLN A 135 20.26 -7.99 -16.59
C GLN A 135 20.96 -8.61 -15.38
N SER A 136 21.26 -9.92 -15.51
CA SER A 136 22.12 -10.61 -14.54
C SER A 136 23.55 -10.05 -14.59
N ALA A 137 24.23 -10.06 -13.45
CA ALA A 137 25.54 -9.44 -13.31
C ALA A 137 26.59 -10.10 -14.22
N HIS A 138 27.06 -9.36 -15.22
CA HIS A 138 27.97 -9.83 -16.27
C HIS A 138 29.41 -10.04 -15.78
N ASN A 139 29.77 -9.42 -14.65
CA ASN A 139 31.11 -9.57 -14.03
C ASN A 139 31.24 -10.86 -13.23
N TYR A 140 30.18 -11.64 -13.08
CA TYR A 140 30.16 -12.90 -12.35
C TYR A 140 30.05 -14.07 -13.32
N ALA A 141 30.89 -15.08 -13.15
CA ALA A 141 30.86 -16.28 -13.97
C ALA A 141 29.57 -17.10 -13.75
N GLU A 142 29.02 -17.02 -12.54
CA GLU A 142 27.84 -17.74 -12.12
C GLU A 142 26.90 -16.79 -11.36
N PRO A 143 26.15 -15.92 -12.05
CA PRO A 143 25.26 -14.96 -11.41
C PRO A 143 23.99 -15.59 -10.83
N PHE A 144 23.66 -16.84 -11.20
CA PHE A 144 22.53 -17.60 -10.65
C PHE A 144 23.00 -18.95 -10.12
N VAL A 145 22.83 -19.18 -8.81
CA VAL A 145 23.38 -20.33 -8.11
C VAL A 145 22.43 -20.88 -7.04
N PHE A 146 22.61 -22.17 -6.72
CA PHE A 146 22.02 -22.82 -5.56
C PHE A 146 23.16 -23.51 -4.76
N ASP A 147 23.34 -23.07 -3.52
CA ASP A 147 24.35 -23.59 -2.59
C ASP A 147 23.77 -23.98 -1.21
N GLY A 148 22.48 -24.31 -1.17
CA GLY A 148 21.64 -24.47 0.02
C GLY A 148 20.62 -23.35 0.14
N SER A 149 20.91 -22.19 -0.44
CA SER A 149 19.97 -21.09 -0.71
C SER A 149 20.08 -20.72 -2.17
N TRP A 150 19.00 -20.18 -2.76
CA TRP A 150 19.02 -19.60 -4.09
C TRP A 150 19.62 -18.21 -4.06
N ALA A 151 20.45 -17.87 -5.02
CA ALA A 151 21.00 -16.53 -5.19
C ALA A 151 20.99 -16.12 -6.67
N LEU A 152 20.55 -14.90 -6.95
CA LEU A 152 20.63 -14.24 -8.26
C LEU A 152 21.27 -12.86 -8.08
N LEU A 153 22.33 -12.61 -8.86
CA LEU A 153 23.00 -11.31 -8.91
C LEU A 153 22.58 -10.59 -10.20
N LEU A 154 22.15 -9.35 -10.04
CA LEU A 154 21.76 -8.45 -11.13
C LEU A 154 22.75 -7.28 -11.19
N ASP A 155 23.04 -6.78 -12.40
CA ASP A 155 23.78 -5.54 -12.57
C ASP A 155 23.00 -4.35 -12.00
N LEU A 156 23.70 -3.47 -11.32
CA LEU A 156 23.14 -2.23 -10.78
C LEU A 156 24.03 -1.03 -11.16
N PRO A 157 23.79 -0.39 -12.33
CA PRO A 157 24.51 0.80 -12.76
C PRO A 157 24.51 1.91 -11.69
N ALA A 158 25.58 2.68 -11.60
CA ALA A 158 25.79 3.65 -10.52
C ALA A 158 24.68 4.71 -10.43
N GLU A 159 24.15 5.13 -11.58
CA GLU A 159 23.08 6.12 -11.72
C GLU A 159 21.68 5.55 -11.48
N GLN A 160 21.53 4.22 -11.41
CA GLN A 160 20.23 3.59 -11.31
C GLN A 160 19.78 3.54 -9.85
N ALA A 161 18.63 4.16 -9.55
CA ALA A 161 17.98 4.09 -8.26
C ALA A 161 17.05 2.87 -8.19
N VAL A 162 16.91 2.31 -6.98
CA VAL A 162 15.96 1.24 -6.64
C VAL A 162 15.03 1.75 -5.56
N TYR A 163 13.75 1.53 -5.73
CA TYR A 163 12.68 1.96 -4.83
C TYR A 163 11.85 0.76 -4.36
N GLY A 164 10.96 0.98 -3.38
CA GLY A 164 10.15 -0.08 -2.78
C GLY A 164 10.83 -0.72 -1.57
N LEU A 165 10.73 -2.04 -1.42
CA LEU A 165 11.31 -2.85 -0.35
C LEU A 165 10.88 -2.47 1.08
N GLY A 166 9.74 -1.80 1.20
CA GLY A 166 9.13 -1.48 2.49
C GLY A 166 9.33 -0.04 2.97
N MET A 167 9.01 0.20 4.24
CA MET A 167 9.09 1.51 4.86
C MET A 167 10.53 1.89 5.23
N THR A 168 10.81 3.20 5.19
CA THR A 168 12.09 3.78 5.61
C THR A 168 11.89 5.18 6.16
N GLU A 169 12.71 5.54 7.11
CA GLU A 169 12.85 6.91 7.64
C GLU A 169 14.01 7.66 6.95
N GLN A 170 14.68 7.02 6.00
CA GLN A 170 15.86 7.55 5.28
C GLN A 170 15.51 7.89 3.82
N SER A 171 16.45 7.72 2.92
CA SER A 171 16.27 7.93 1.48
C SER A 171 15.26 6.96 0.86
N PHE A 172 14.48 7.41 -0.12
CA PHE A 172 13.63 6.52 -0.90
C PHE A 172 14.41 5.65 -1.89
N ASN A 173 15.61 6.07 -2.29
CA ASN A 173 16.54 5.23 -3.05
C ASN A 173 17.22 4.24 -2.11
N ARG A 174 16.99 2.98 -2.34
CA ARG A 174 17.38 1.86 -1.47
C ARG A 174 18.82 1.37 -1.70
N ARG A 175 19.62 2.08 -2.49
CA ARG A 175 21.04 1.75 -2.66
C ARG A 175 21.79 1.81 -1.33
N SER A 176 22.77 0.92 -1.17
CA SER A 176 23.58 0.72 0.02
C SER A 176 22.86 0.10 1.21
N GLU A 177 21.66 -0.46 1.00
CA GLU A 177 20.86 -1.08 2.03
C GLU A 177 20.68 -2.59 1.80
N GLU A 178 20.43 -3.32 2.89
CA GLU A 178 20.06 -4.73 2.87
C GLU A 178 18.74 -4.92 3.59
N PHE A 179 17.83 -5.70 2.97
CA PHE A 179 16.50 -5.99 3.47
C PHE A 179 16.33 -7.48 3.67
N VAL A 180 15.80 -7.87 4.82
CA VAL A 180 15.59 -9.26 5.20
C VAL A 180 14.13 -9.46 5.62
N SER A 181 13.46 -10.48 5.06
CA SER A 181 12.01 -10.68 5.24
C SER A 181 11.61 -11.28 6.59
N ASP A 182 12.53 -11.86 7.36
CA ASP A 182 12.26 -12.57 8.62
C ASP A 182 12.53 -11.74 9.88
N GLN A 183 12.64 -10.42 9.74
CA GLN A 183 12.88 -9.53 10.88
C GLN A 183 11.63 -9.40 11.77
N ALA A 184 11.83 -9.23 13.06
CA ALA A 184 10.76 -9.13 14.06
C ALA A 184 9.85 -7.91 13.89
N VAL A 185 10.28 -6.88 13.17
CA VAL A 185 9.48 -5.72 12.80
C VAL A 185 9.32 -5.71 11.28
N PHE A 186 8.12 -6.06 10.83
CA PHE A 186 7.80 -6.14 9.40
C PHE A 186 7.58 -4.75 8.79
N ASN A 187 8.68 -4.13 8.37
CA ASN A 187 8.65 -2.96 7.51
C ASN A 187 9.04 -3.29 6.07
N PHE A 188 9.14 -4.58 5.75
CA PHE A 188 9.59 -5.10 4.47
C PHE A 188 8.40 -5.35 3.50
N SER A 189 8.60 -5.01 2.25
CA SER A 189 7.74 -5.40 1.12
C SER A 189 8.61 -6.00 0.02
N PRO A 190 8.23 -7.13 -0.58
CA PRO A 190 9.08 -7.83 -1.55
C PRO A 190 9.10 -7.19 -2.95
N LEU A 191 8.40 -6.07 -3.17
CA LEU A 191 8.41 -5.32 -4.43
C LEU A 191 9.60 -4.36 -4.47
N ALA A 192 10.48 -4.50 -5.47
CA ALA A 192 11.45 -3.50 -5.85
C ALA A 192 11.16 -2.99 -7.27
N TRP A 193 11.44 -1.72 -7.54
CA TRP A 193 11.25 -1.13 -8.86
C TRP A 193 12.24 0.00 -9.14
N SER A 194 12.38 0.35 -10.43
CA SER A 194 13.28 1.42 -10.88
C SER A 194 12.61 2.25 -11.98
N THR A 195 12.99 3.51 -12.06
CA THR A 195 12.63 4.42 -13.19
C THR A 195 13.23 3.97 -14.53
N ALA A 196 14.17 3.00 -14.50
CA ALA A 196 14.68 2.35 -15.70
C ALA A 196 13.66 1.42 -16.39
N GLY A 197 12.44 1.29 -15.86
CA GLY A 197 11.34 0.55 -16.50
C GLY A 197 11.28 -0.92 -16.13
N TRP A 198 11.84 -1.31 -15.00
CA TRP A 198 11.73 -2.66 -14.46
C TRP A 198 11.22 -2.69 -13.01
N GLY A 199 10.55 -3.77 -12.67
CA GLY A 199 10.23 -4.15 -11.31
C GLY A 199 10.53 -5.63 -11.09
N LEU A 200 10.70 -6.02 -9.85
CA LEU A 200 10.85 -7.41 -9.46
C LEU A 200 10.11 -7.73 -8.16
N TYR A 201 9.65 -8.95 -8.06
CA TYR A 201 9.02 -9.52 -6.89
C TYR A 201 9.54 -10.92 -6.65
N LEU A 202 10.36 -11.10 -5.61
CA LEU A 202 10.85 -12.40 -5.17
C LEU A 202 9.76 -13.04 -4.29
N ASN A 203 9.03 -14.00 -4.87
CA ASN A 203 7.90 -14.65 -4.23
C ASN A 203 8.37 -15.79 -3.33
N GLY A 204 7.88 -15.78 -2.10
CA GLY A 204 8.16 -16.83 -1.13
C GLY A 204 7.73 -16.43 0.27
N LEU A 205 7.67 -17.43 1.15
CA LEU A 205 7.27 -17.26 2.55
C LEU A 205 8.44 -17.51 3.51
N ASP A 206 9.50 -18.14 3.03
CA ASP A 206 10.73 -18.33 3.79
C ASP A 206 11.60 -17.07 3.70
N ARG A 207 12.71 -17.10 4.43
CA ARG A 207 13.63 -15.98 4.48
C ARG A 207 14.12 -15.59 3.10
N SER A 208 14.01 -14.30 2.79
CA SER A 208 14.58 -13.67 1.60
C SER A 208 15.42 -12.45 1.98
N VAL A 209 16.44 -12.17 1.16
CA VAL A 209 17.38 -11.06 1.35
C VAL A 209 17.53 -10.31 0.04
N HIS A 210 17.42 -8.99 0.12
CA HIS A 210 17.69 -8.06 -0.97
C HIS A 210 18.87 -7.16 -0.57
N SER A 211 20.04 -7.35 -1.18
CA SER A 211 21.21 -6.52 -0.97
C SER A 211 21.41 -5.60 -2.16
N VAL A 212 21.13 -4.30 -1.99
CA VAL A 212 21.03 -3.33 -3.09
C VAL A 212 22.27 -2.45 -3.13
N GLY A 213 23.27 -2.79 -3.95
CA GLY A 213 24.49 -1.98 -4.12
C GLY A 213 25.17 -1.68 -2.80
N THR A 214 25.46 -2.71 -2.01
CA THR A 214 26.05 -2.59 -0.67
C THR A 214 27.48 -2.06 -0.71
N LYS A 215 28.05 -1.73 0.45
CA LYS A 215 29.44 -1.26 0.56
C LYS A 215 30.47 -2.24 0.00
N ASP A 216 30.17 -3.54 0.08
CA ASP A 216 31.06 -4.60 -0.39
C ASP A 216 30.94 -4.80 -1.91
N ASP A 217 29.77 -4.52 -2.48
CA ASP A 217 29.52 -4.55 -3.92
C ASP A 217 28.46 -3.50 -4.33
N ALA A 218 28.94 -2.33 -4.70
CA ALA A 218 28.08 -1.21 -5.10
C ALA A 218 27.51 -1.34 -6.52
N THR A 219 27.94 -2.34 -7.28
CA THR A 219 27.58 -2.52 -8.71
C THR A 219 26.60 -3.64 -8.95
N SER A 220 26.20 -4.38 -7.91
CA SER A 220 25.24 -5.45 -8.02
C SER A 220 24.03 -5.28 -7.11
N TYR A 221 22.93 -5.91 -7.51
CA TYR A 221 21.77 -6.16 -6.69
C TYR A 221 21.61 -7.66 -6.48
N GLN A 222 21.86 -8.13 -5.26
CA GLN A 222 21.78 -9.55 -4.92
C GLN A 222 20.41 -9.88 -4.33
N LEU A 223 19.79 -10.92 -4.89
CA LEU A 223 18.60 -11.59 -4.37
C LEU A 223 19.01 -12.94 -3.78
N ARG A 224 18.62 -13.23 -2.53
CA ARG A 224 18.77 -14.56 -1.92
C ARG A 224 17.45 -15.02 -1.33
N THR A 225 17.21 -16.34 -1.36
CA THR A 225 16.04 -16.93 -0.66
C THR A 225 16.35 -18.36 -0.22
N ASP A 226 15.81 -18.71 0.96
CA ASP A 226 15.88 -20.04 1.54
C ASP A 226 14.68 -20.92 1.12
N ASN A 227 13.76 -20.39 0.27
CA ASN A 227 12.65 -21.15 -0.29
C ASN A 227 13.15 -22.43 -1.01
N GLN A 228 12.35 -23.50 -0.97
CA GLN A 228 12.65 -24.73 -1.70
C GLN A 228 12.76 -24.53 -3.22
N CYS A 229 12.04 -23.54 -3.75
CA CYS A 229 12.09 -23.13 -5.15
C CYS A 229 12.39 -21.65 -5.23
N PHE A 230 13.20 -21.26 -6.22
CA PHE A 230 13.33 -19.88 -6.63
C PHE A 230 12.12 -19.48 -7.45
N ASP A 231 11.44 -18.41 -7.10
CA ASP A 231 10.24 -17.93 -7.78
C ASP A 231 10.28 -16.40 -7.88
N LEU A 232 10.63 -15.90 -9.06
CA LEU A 232 10.83 -14.49 -9.32
C LEU A 232 9.87 -14.01 -10.39
N PHE A 233 9.15 -12.93 -10.11
CA PHE A 233 8.41 -12.16 -11.12
C PHE A 233 9.21 -10.93 -11.53
N LEU A 234 9.36 -10.75 -12.84
CA LEU A 234 9.92 -9.57 -13.46
C LEU A 234 8.80 -8.79 -14.15
N PHE A 235 8.73 -7.50 -13.87
CA PHE A 235 7.78 -6.57 -14.46
C PHE A 235 8.52 -5.61 -15.39
N ALA A 236 7.96 -5.36 -16.55
CA ALA A 236 8.48 -4.38 -17.51
C ALA A 236 7.44 -3.28 -17.76
N GLY A 237 7.84 -2.02 -17.64
CA GLY A 237 6.98 -0.87 -17.88
C GLY A 237 7.38 0.36 -17.04
N GLU A 238 6.64 1.44 -17.21
CA GLU A 238 6.74 2.62 -16.34
C GLU A 238 6.29 2.25 -14.89
N PRO A 239 6.77 2.95 -13.85
CA PRO A 239 6.52 2.56 -12.46
C PRO A 239 5.04 2.34 -12.09
N LEU A 240 4.12 3.20 -12.55
CA LEU A 240 2.68 3.00 -12.30
C LEU A 240 2.13 1.76 -13.03
N ALA A 241 2.66 1.39 -14.19
CA ALA A 241 2.30 0.15 -14.86
C ALA A 241 2.83 -1.07 -14.09
N ILE A 242 4.01 -0.96 -13.48
CA ILE A 242 4.56 -2.00 -12.58
C ILE A 242 3.65 -2.17 -11.36
N PHE A 243 3.15 -1.08 -10.77
CA PHE A 243 2.20 -1.17 -9.64
C PHE A 243 0.87 -1.82 -10.04
N ASP A 244 0.36 -1.50 -11.25
CA ASP A 244 -0.82 -2.14 -11.80
C ASP A 244 -0.61 -3.66 -12.00
N GLN A 245 0.51 -4.05 -12.62
CA GLN A 245 0.89 -5.44 -12.83
C GLN A 245 1.08 -6.19 -11.49
N TYR A 246 1.83 -5.60 -10.56
CA TYR A 246 2.09 -6.17 -9.23
C TYR A 246 0.80 -6.38 -8.43
N THR A 247 -0.06 -5.37 -8.35
CA THR A 247 -1.30 -5.49 -7.58
C THR A 247 -2.36 -6.35 -8.27
N THR A 248 -2.31 -6.50 -9.59
CA THR A 248 -3.10 -7.50 -10.31
C THR A 248 -2.67 -8.91 -9.90
N LEU A 249 -1.36 -9.16 -9.83
CA LEU A 249 -0.79 -10.45 -9.48
C LEU A 249 -0.98 -10.78 -7.99
N THR A 250 -0.75 -9.81 -7.12
CA THR A 250 -0.73 -10.04 -5.66
C THR A 250 -2.05 -9.66 -4.97
N GLY A 251 -3.02 -9.17 -5.71
CA GLY A 251 -4.34 -8.76 -5.23
C GLY A 251 -4.49 -7.26 -5.05
N ARG A 252 -5.63 -6.74 -5.49
CA ARG A 252 -6.01 -5.34 -5.39
C ARG A 252 -6.42 -4.96 -3.97
N ALA A 253 -6.25 -3.69 -3.63
CA ALA A 253 -6.77 -3.14 -2.40
C ALA A 253 -8.30 -3.17 -2.35
N GLY A 254 -8.87 -3.43 -1.19
CA GLY A 254 -10.29 -3.20 -0.93
C GLY A 254 -10.60 -1.70 -0.87
N GLN A 255 -11.77 -1.29 -1.35
CA GLN A 255 -12.21 0.10 -1.21
C GLN A 255 -12.73 0.34 0.21
N PRO A 256 -12.17 1.29 0.99
CA PRO A 256 -12.72 1.65 2.29
C PRO A 256 -14.07 2.35 2.12
N PRO A 257 -15.00 2.17 3.06
CA PRO A 257 -16.25 2.92 3.08
C PRO A 257 -15.99 4.41 3.35
N LEU A 258 -16.87 5.28 2.88
CA LEU A 258 -16.71 6.73 3.03
C LEU A 258 -16.59 7.13 4.52
N ASP A 259 -17.39 6.52 5.39
CA ASP A 259 -17.43 6.85 6.82
C ASP A 259 -16.09 6.55 7.54
N ALA A 260 -15.30 5.60 7.04
CA ALA A 260 -13.96 5.30 7.57
C ALA A 260 -12.87 6.28 7.07
N MET A 261 -13.19 7.23 6.19
CA MET A 261 -12.22 8.20 5.63
C MET A 261 -12.13 9.51 6.43
N GLY A 262 -13.02 9.71 7.40
CA GLY A 262 -13.02 10.89 8.24
C GLY A 262 -11.94 10.84 9.31
N VAL A 263 -11.60 12.03 9.84
CA VAL A 263 -10.58 12.18 10.89
C VAL A 263 -10.98 11.37 12.14
N GLY A 264 -10.03 10.63 12.67
CA GLY A 264 -10.22 9.75 13.82
C GLY A 264 -9.86 10.38 15.16
N LEU A 265 -10.44 9.84 16.22
CA LEU A 265 -10.04 10.07 17.61
C LEU A 265 -9.77 8.72 18.28
N LYS A 266 -8.62 8.60 18.93
CA LYS A 266 -8.20 7.38 19.65
C LYS A 266 -8.41 7.54 21.13
N GLN A 267 -9.10 6.58 21.74
CA GLN A 267 -9.37 6.52 23.17
C GLN A 267 -8.08 6.33 23.98
N LEU A 268 -7.99 7.00 25.12
CA LEU A 268 -6.92 6.77 26.10
C LEU A 268 -7.10 5.41 26.81
N GLU A 269 -5.98 4.77 27.13
CA GLU A 269 -6.02 3.57 27.97
C GLU A 269 -6.65 3.87 29.33
N GLY A 270 -7.62 3.01 29.72
CA GLY A 270 -8.33 3.16 30.97
C GLY A 270 -9.42 4.25 31.00
N GLN A 271 -9.62 5.01 29.94
CA GLN A 271 -10.74 5.93 29.80
C GLN A 271 -12.05 5.14 29.62
N PRO A 272 -13.10 5.38 30.41
CA PRO A 272 -14.40 4.74 30.21
C PRO A 272 -14.98 5.05 28.82
N ASP A 273 -15.61 4.06 28.17
CA ASP A 273 -16.13 4.19 26.80
C ASP A 273 -17.20 5.28 26.68
N GLU A 274 -18.07 5.42 27.69
CA GLU A 274 -19.07 6.50 27.73
C GLU A 274 -18.42 7.90 27.84
N ALA A 275 -17.38 8.03 28.66
CA ALA A 275 -16.64 9.29 28.82
C ALA A 275 -15.90 9.65 27.54
N PHE A 276 -15.36 8.67 26.81
CA PHE A 276 -14.72 8.87 25.52
C PHE A 276 -15.72 9.37 24.47
N LEU A 277 -16.88 8.73 24.36
CA LEU A 277 -17.94 9.17 23.43
C LEU A 277 -18.46 10.57 23.76
N LEU A 278 -18.67 10.87 25.05
CA LEU A 278 -19.07 12.22 25.48
C LEU A 278 -18.01 13.26 25.09
N PHE A 279 -16.74 12.95 25.29
CA PHE A 279 -15.63 13.83 24.91
C PHE A 279 -15.57 14.06 23.40
N ALA A 280 -15.74 13.01 22.59
CA ALA A 280 -15.79 13.14 21.15
C ALA A 280 -16.95 14.05 20.67
N LYS A 281 -18.13 13.94 21.31
CA LYS A 281 -19.28 14.84 21.05
C LYS A 281 -18.95 16.28 21.40
N GLN A 282 -18.31 16.54 22.55
CA GLN A 282 -17.87 17.87 22.94
C GLN A 282 -16.88 18.48 21.92
N LEU A 283 -15.95 17.69 21.38
CA LEU A 283 -15.05 18.15 20.34
C LEU A 283 -15.80 18.60 19.09
N ARG A 284 -16.82 17.85 18.64
CA ARG A 284 -17.70 18.30 17.54
C ARG A 284 -18.45 19.58 17.85
N GLU A 285 -18.94 19.75 19.10
CA GLU A 285 -19.59 21.00 19.53
C GLU A 285 -18.63 22.19 19.51
N HIS A 286 -17.33 21.95 19.60
CA HIS A 286 -16.28 22.95 19.42
C HIS A 286 -15.78 23.09 17.98
N ASP A 287 -16.55 22.63 16.98
CA ASP A 287 -16.23 22.67 15.55
C ASP A 287 -14.95 21.87 15.18
N ILE A 288 -14.60 20.84 15.93
CA ILE A 288 -13.55 19.89 15.56
C ILE A 288 -14.21 18.77 14.77
N SER A 289 -13.99 18.75 13.46
CA SER A 289 -14.56 17.72 12.58
C SER A 289 -13.91 16.36 12.81
N LEU A 290 -14.71 15.39 13.26
CA LEU A 290 -14.30 14.01 13.58
C LEU A 290 -15.36 13.03 13.07
N ASN A 291 -14.95 11.83 12.66
CA ASN A 291 -15.86 10.77 12.23
C ASN A 291 -15.59 9.42 12.86
N THR A 292 -14.32 9.07 13.07
CA THR A 292 -13.93 7.73 13.49
C THR A 292 -13.57 7.71 14.95
N LEU A 293 -14.10 6.75 15.70
CA LEU A 293 -13.77 6.50 17.09
C LEU A 293 -13.02 5.17 17.20
N GLU A 294 -11.74 5.23 17.54
CA GLU A 294 -10.93 4.05 17.80
C GLU A 294 -10.88 3.78 19.30
N TYR A 295 -11.46 2.66 19.68
CA TYR A 295 -11.52 2.24 21.08
C TYR A 295 -10.18 1.63 21.54
N ALA A 296 -9.83 1.88 22.81
CA ALA A 296 -8.59 1.39 23.39
C ALA A 296 -8.67 -0.11 23.74
N TRP A 297 -7.50 -0.72 23.89
CA TRP A 297 -7.37 -2.08 24.42
C TRP A 297 -7.87 -2.19 25.88
N PRO A 298 -8.26 -3.38 26.36
CA PRO A 298 -8.20 -4.69 25.68
C PRO A 298 -9.30 -4.87 24.63
N SER A 299 -9.31 -6.05 23.98
CA SER A 299 -10.32 -6.40 22.96
C SER A 299 -11.75 -6.12 23.43
N MET A 300 -12.58 -5.67 22.48
CA MET A 300 -14.02 -5.52 22.68
C MET A 300 -14.76 -6.86 22.68
N LEU A 301 -14.06 -7.94 22.39
CA LEU A 301 -14.60 -9.30 22.42
C LEU A 301 -14.28 -9.94 23.77
N GLN A 302 -15.28 -10.59 24.34
CA GLN A 302 -15.20 -11.40 25.55
C GLN A 302 -15.27 -12.87 25.19
N ILE A 303 -14.48 -13.68 25.90
CA ILE A 303 -14.54 -15.12 25.80
C ILE A 303 -15.57 -15.62 26.75
N ASP A 304 -16.57 -16.36 26.24
CA ASP A 304 -17.51 -17.09 27.08
C ASP A 304 -16.77 -18.26 27.73
N SER A 305 -16.65 -18.21 29.06
CA SER A 305 -15.97 -19.23 29.85
C SER A 305 -16.61 -20.62 29.78
N ASP A 306 -17.88 -20.70 29.43
CA ASP A 306 -18.68 -21.92 29.44
C ASP A 306 -18.95 -22.51 28.05
N ARG A 307 -18.59 -21.79 26.97
CA ARG A 307 -18.85 -22.19 25.59
C ARG A 307 -17.65 -21.88 24.68
N LEU A 308 -17.56 -22.66 23.62
CA LEU A 308 -16.64 -22.33 22.51
C LEU A 308 -17.19 -21.13 21.73
N ASN A 309 -17.15 -19.95 22.33
CA ASN A 309 -17.72 -18.75 21.76
C ASN A 309 -16.92 -17.49 22.11
N LEU A 310 -16.85 -16.58 21.18
CA LEU A 310 -16.50 -15.18 21.39
C LEU A 310 -17.77 -14.37 21.29
N ASP A 311 -17.97 -13.41 22.20
CA ASP A 311 -19.10 -12.51 22.21
C ASP A 311 -18.63 -11.09 22.55
N TRP A 312 -19.54 -10.14 22.48
CA TRP A 312 -19.24 -8.78 22.89
C TRP A 312 -18.97 -8.67 24.38
N ASN A 313 -17.99 -7.85 24.75
CA ASN A 313 -17.69 -7.56 26.15
C ASN A 313 -18.79 -6.65 26.73
N THR A 314 -19.77 -7.26 27.43
CA THR A 314 -20.92 -6.55 28.02
C THR A 314 -20.52 -5.67 29.21
N ASP A 315 -19.39 -5.91 29.87
CA ASP A 315 -18.87 -5.02 30.90
C ASP A 315 -18.45 -3.65 30.35
N ARG A 316 -18.05 -3.61 29.06
CA ARG A 316 -17.71 -2.38 28.34
C ARG A 316 -18.90 -1.79 27.59
N LEU A 317 -19.67 -2.60 26.90
CA LEU A 317 -20.69 -2.17 25.93
C LEU A 317 -22.11 -2.16 26.52
N GLY A 318 -22.28 -2.69 27.73
CA GLY A 318 -23.59 -2.89 28.35
C GLY A 318 -24.37 -4.07 27.75
N ASP A 319 -25.51 -4.42 28.36
CA ASP A 319 -26.34 -5.56 27.93
C ASP A 319 -26.97 -5.34 26.52
N ASN A 320 -27.14 -4.08 26.10
CA ASN A 320 -27.70 -3.73 24.80
C ASN A 320 -26.58 -3.31 23.80
N THR A 321 -25.69 -4.20 23.48
CA THR A 321 -24.59 -3.98 22.57
C THR A 321 -25.06 -3.46 21.20
N ARG A 322 -26.15 -4.01 20.67
CA ARG A 322 -26.75 -3.53 19.42
C ARG A 322 -27.17 -2.06 19.52
N GLY A 323 -27.86 -1.67 20.58
CA GLY A 323 -28.28 -0.29 20.79
C GLY A 323 -27.09 0.67 20.92
N PHE A 324 -25.96 0.22 21.46
CA PHE A 324 -24.73 1.01 21.49
C PHE A 324 -24.23 1.35 20.08
N PHE A 325 -24.11 0.36 19.18
CA PHE A 325 -23.65 0.60 17.83
C PHE A 325 -24.68 1.34 16.96
N ASP A 326 -25.98 1.06 17.16
CA ASP A 326 -27.04 1.83 16.47
C ASP A 326 -26.97 3.31 16.85
N ALA A 327 -26.74 3.65 18.11
CA ALA A 327 -26.57 5.03 18.57
C ALA A 327 -25.31 5.70 17.97
N LEU A 328 -24.20 4.98 17.84
CA LEU A 328 -23.02 5.51 17.15
C LEU A 328 -23.33 5.82 15.69
N LYS A 329 -24.01 4.91 14.99
CA LYS A 329 -24.37 5.07 13.57
C LYS A 329 -25.38 6.22 13.36
N GLU A 330 -26.37 6.39 14.25
CA GLU A 330 -27.30 7.51 14.24
C GLU A 330 -26.60 8.87 14.40
N ASP A 331 -25.58 8.93 15.24
CA ASP A 331 -24.74 10.12 15.46
C ASP A 331 -23.60 10.26 14.41
N HIS A 332 -23.61 9.43 13.37
CA HIS A 332 -22.59 9.40 12.29
C HIS A 332 -21.16 9.19 12.79
N TRP A 333 -20.99 8.30 13.76
CA TRP A 333 -19.69 7.81 14.19
C TRP A 333 -19.38 6.47 13.54
N HIS A 334 -18.15 6.31 13.07
CA HIS A 334 -17.59 5.05 12.60
C HIS A 334 -16.70 4.47 13.69
N ALA A 335 -17.04 3.27 14.21
CA ALA A 335 -16.29 2.63 15.28
C ALA A 335 -15.14 1.77 14.72
N VAL A 336 -13.95 1.87 15.32
CA VAL A 336 -12.81 0.96 15.12
C VAL A 336 -12.55 0.21 16.41
N LEU A 337 -12.68 -1.11 16.37
CA LEU A 337 -12.67 -1.97 17.56
C LEU A 337 -11.39 -2.79 17.62
N PRO A 338 -10.68 -2.80 18.77
CA PRO A 338 -9.48 -3.61 18.93
C PRO A 338 -9.85 -5.09 19.07
N THR A 339 -9.12 -5.96 18.35
CA THR A 339 -9.25 -7.41 18.44
C THR A 339 -7.91 -8.11 18.27
N PHE A 340 -7.72 -9.21 19.00
CA PHE A 340 -6.46 -9.95 19.01
C PHE A 340 -6.75 -11.45 19.27
N PRO A 341 -6.13 -12.40 18.54
CA PRO A 341 -6.45 -13.82 18.60
C PRO A 341 -5.85 -14.51 19.85
N ALA A 342 -5.88 -13.82 20.97
CA ALA A 342 -5.41 -14.29 22.27
C ALA A 342 -6.55 -14.95 23.04
N ILE A 343 -6.30 -16.14 23.57
CA ILE A 343 -7.21 -16.90 24.40
C ILE A 343 -6.65 -16.94 25.82
N PRO A 344 -7.35 -16.39 26.83
CA PRO A 344 -6.84 -16.34 28.20
C PRO A 344 -6.62 -17.72 28.80
N VAL A 345 -5.46 -17.90 29.42
CA VAL A 345 -5.11 -19.13 30.15
C VAL A 345 -6.04 -19.33 31.35
N GLY A 346 -6.44 -20.57 31.60
CA GLY A 346 -7.33 -20.94 32.72
C GLY A 346 -8.84 -20.76 32.42
N THR A 347 -9.17 -20.51 31.16
CA THR A 347 -10.57 -20.54 30.69
C THR A 347 -10.91 -21.90 30.09
N HIS A 348 -12.17 -22.29 30.14
CA HIS A 348 -12.66 -23.54 29.51
C HIS A 348 -12.39 -23.52 28.01
N LEU A 349 -12.51 -22.35 27.37
CA LEU A 349 -12.21 -22.18 25.93
C LEU A 349 -10.73 -22.47 25.63
N PHE A 350 -9.79 -22.01 26.49
CA PHE A 350 -8.37 -22.31 26.31
C PHE A 350 -8.11 -23.82 26.33
N ASP A 351 -8.64 -24.53 27.33
CA ASP A 351 -8.44 -25.97 27.46
C ASP A 351 -9.05 -26.72 26.26
N GLU A 352 -10.26 -26.35 25.84
CA GLU A 352 -10.92 -26.97 24.69
C GLU A 352 -10.15 -26.75 23.38
N LEU A 353 -9.64 -25.52 23.14
CA LEU A 353 -8.87 -25.21 21.93
C LEU A 353 -7.49 -25.89 21.93
N GLN A 354 -6.85 -26.01 23.10
CA GLN A 354 -5.65 -26.80 23.28
C GLN A 354 -5.92 -28.28 22.96
N ASP A 355 -6.97 -28.88 23.53
CA ASP A 355 -7.34 -30.29 23.27
C ASP A 355 -7.66 -30.55 21.78
N ARG A 356 -8.23 -29.57 21.08
CA ARG A 356 -8.46 -29.63 19.64
C ARG A 356 -7.18 -29.42 18.81
N GLY A 357 -6.08 -28.95 19.41
CA GLY A 357 -4.85 -28.58 18.74
C GLY A 357 -5.03 -27.37 17.80
N TRP A 358 -5.81 -26.37 18.24
CA TRP A 358 -6.06 -25.11 17.50
C TRP A 358 -5.21 -23.94 17.99
N MET A 359 -4.28 -24.21 18.89
CA MET A 359 -3.37 -23.22 19.46
C MET A 359 -1.98 -23.36 18.87
N ILE A 360 -1.23 -22.27 18.85
CA ILE A 360 0.23 -22.31 18.64
C ILE A 360 0.84 -23.12 19.79
N MET A 361 1.71 -24.07 19.46
CA MET A 361 2.29 -25.02 20.40
C MET A 361 3.74 -24.66 20.69
N ASP A 362 4.25 -25.17 21.82
CA ASP A 362 5.68 -25.27 22.13
C ASP A 362 6.29 -26.57 21.57
N ALA A 363 7.57 -26.80 21.88
CA ALA A 363 8.30 -28.00 21.43
C ALA A 363 7.78 -29.31 22.07
N GLU A 364 7.12 -29.22 23.21
CA GLU A 364 6.52 -30.34 23.94
C GLU A 364 5.14 -30.69 23.40
N GLY A 365 4.52 -29.82 22.61
CA GLY A 365 3.20 -30.00 22.01
C GLY A 365 2.04 -29.44 22.88
N ASP A 366 2.38 -28.69 23.91
CA ASP A 366 1.42 -27.94 24.72
C ASP A 366 1.16 -26.54 24.11
N ALA A 367 0.03 -25.93 24.42
CA ALA A 367 -0.24 -24.57 23.96
C ALA A 367 0.78 -23.58 24.53
N LEU A 368 1.47 -22.87 23.62
CA LEU A 368 2.46 -21.85 23.96
C LEU A 368 1.79 -20.72 24.75
N ARG A 369 2.38 -20.34 25.89
CA ARG A 369 1.82 -19.35 26.82
C ARG A 369 2.62 -18.07 26.78
N PHE A 370 1.93 -16.97 26.70
CA PHE A 370 2.46 -15.61 26.73
C PHE A 370 2.04 -14.90 28.00
N SER A 371 2.90 -14.05 28.53
CA SER A 371 2.58 -13.20 29.66
C SER A 371 1.56 -12.14 29.29
N GLY A 372 0.69 -11.79 30.22
CA GLY A 372 -0.32 -10.78 30.02
C GLY A 372 0.23 -9.40 29.63
N SER A 373 -0.52 -8.69 28.81
CA SER A 373 -0.23 -7.34 28.33
C SER A 373 -1.48 -6.48 28.37
N LYS A 374 -1.34 -5.19 28.06
CA LYS A 374 -2.49 -4.29 27.88
C LYS A 374 -3.51 -4.81 26.86
N HIS A 375 -3.03 -5.49 25.81
CA HIS A 375 -3.86 -6.03 24.73
C HIS A 375 -4.74 -7.19 25.19
N THR A 376 -4.38 -7.85 26.28
CA THR A 376 -5.10 -9.00 26.85
C THR A 376 -5.71 -8.69 28.22
N GLY A 377 -5.76 -7.42 28.62
CA GLY A 377 -6.24 -7.04 29.96
C GLY A 377 -5.36 -7.58 31.09
N GLN A 378 -4.06 -7.70 30.88
CA GLN A 378 -3.05 -8.25 31.81
C GLN A 378 -3.22 -9.74 32.12
N GLN A 379 -4.03 -10.49 31.36
CA GLN A 379 -4.17 -11.93 31.51
C GLN A 379 -3.16 -12.69 30.64
N ASP A 380 -2.56 -13.74 31.19
CA ASP A 380 -1.74 -14.66 30.41
C ASP A 380 -2.60 -15.37 29.36
N TYR A 381 -2.03 -15.62 28.19
CA TYR A 381 -2.79 -16.09 27.04
C TYR A 381 -2.01 -17.07 26.18
N GLY A 382 -2.72 -17.81 25.35
CA GLY A 382 -2.20 -18.51 24.18
C GLY A 382 -2.76 -17.90 22.90
N LEU A 383 -2.15 -18.22 21.76
CA LEU A 383 -2.59 -17.73 20.46
C LEU A 383 -3.24 -18.84 19.64
N LEU A 384 -4.32 -18.51 18.94
CA LEU A 384 -4.89 -19.39 17.93
C LEU A 384 -3.89 -19.67 16.82
N ASP A 385 -3.75 -20.92 16.37
CA ASP A 385 -2.98 -21.27 15.19
C ASP A 385 -3.79 -20.97 13.92
N LEU A 386 -3.67 -19.75 13.41
CA LEU A 386 -4.37 -19.31 12.20
C LEU A 386 -3.84 -19.98 10.91
N THR A 387 -2.74 -20.74 10.98
CA THR A 387 -2.31 -21.59 9.85
C THR A 387 -3.17 -22.84 9.70
N TYR A 388 -3.91 -23.19 10.77
CA TYR A 388 -4.85 -24.29 10.78
C TYR A 388 -6.26 -23.81 10.38
N LYS A 389 -6.82 -24.43 9.34
CA LYS A 389 -8.06 -24.00 8.69
C LYS A 389 -9.23 -23.82 9.66
N ASP A 390 -9.42 -24.75 10.61
CA ASP A 390 -10.57 -24.70 11.52
C ASP A 390 -10.42 -23.57 12.55
N ALA A 391 -9.20 -23.31 13.05
CA ALA A 391 -8.92 -22.19 13.94
C ALA A 391 -9.09 -20.84 13.22
N TYR A 392 -8.61 -20.76 11.95
CA TYR A 392 -8.81 -19.60 11.09
C TYR A 392 -10.31 -19.30 10.86
N HIS A 393 -11.09 -20.32 10.47
CA HIS A 393 -12.54 -20.17 10.27
C HIS A 393 -13.27 -19.80 11.55
N PHE A 394 -12.89 -20.42 12.68
CA PHE A 394 -13.46 -20.06 13.98
C PHE A 394 -13.28 -18.57 14.25
N TRP A 395 -12.06 -18.03 14.09
CA TRP A 395 -11.75 -16.62 14.32
C TRP A 395 -12.50 -15.71 13.36
N ARG A 396 -12.45 -15.98 12.06
CA ARG A 396 -13.18 -15.24 11.02
C ARG A 396 -14.69 -15.22 11.26
N ASP A 397 -15.30 -16.39 11.46
CA ASP A 397 -16.76 -16.52 11.51
C ASP A 397 -17.34 -15.87 12.77
N ARG A 398 -16.57 -15.83 13.88
CA ARG A 398 -17.00 -15.11 15.08
C ARG A 398 -17.04 -13.61 14.83
N HIS A 399 -16.05 -13.05 14.18
CA HIS A 399 -16.09 -11.64 13.79
C HIS A 399 -17.23 -11.35 12.81
N GLN A 400 -17.42 -12.17 11.80
CA GLN A 400 -18.53 -12.01 10.85
C GLN A 400 -19.90 -11.97 11.54
N GLN A 401 -20.13 -12.80 12.55
CA GLN A 401 -21.37 -12.84 13.28
C GLN A 401 -21.61 -11.60 14.17
N LEU A 402 -20.54 -10.95 14.61
CA LEU A 402 -20.61 -9.78 15.50
C LEU A 402 -20.67 -8.45 14.73
N LEU A 403 -20.19 -8.40 13.49
CA LEU A 403 -20.05 -7.18 12.69
C LEU A 403 -21.33 -6.79 11.93
N GLU A 404 -22.50 -6.89 12.55
CA GLU A 404 -23.79 -6.56 11.91
C GLU A 404 -23.99 -5.06 11.57
N HIS A 405 -23.10 -4.17 12.06
CA HIS A 405 -23.31 -2.70 12.06
C HIS A 405 -22.23 -1.90 11.32
N GLY A 406 -21.37 -2.55 10.52
CA GLY A 406 -20.37 -1.84 9.72
C GLY A 406 -19.21 -1.26 10.53
N GLN A 407 -18.77 -1.95 11.59
CA GLN A 407 -17.59 -1.55 12.35
C GLN A 407 -16.31 -1.91 11.59
N SER A 408 -15.25 -1.13 11.81
CA SER A 408 -13.88 -1.49 11.46
C SER A 408 -13.21 -2.25 12.61
N LEU A 409 -12.25 -3.09 12.28
CA LEU A 409 -11.46 -3.84 13.25
C LEU A 409 -10.01 -3.36 13.21
N LYS A 410 -9.41 -3.26 14.39
CA LYS A 410 -7.98 -3.02 14.53
C LYS A 410 -7.31 -4.24 15.12
N THR A 411 -6.19 -4.62 14.51
CA THR A 411 -5.31 -5.63 15.07
C THR A 411 -3.92 -5.04 15.32
N ALA A 412 -3.17 -5.66 16.20
CA ALA A 412 -1.82 -5.25 16.54
C ALA A 412 -0.88 -6.45 16.37
N THR A 413 -0.12 -6.44 15.30
CA THR A 413 0.84 -7.50 14.98
C THR A 413 2.22 -7.21 15.56
N SER A 414 2.53 -5.94 15.85
CA SER A 414 3.79 -5.49 16.44
C SER A 414 3.97 -5.80 17.92
N VAL A 415 2.90 -6.26 18.59
CA VAL A 415 2.89 -6.39 20.06
C VAL A 415 3.50 -7.67 20.59
N PHE A 416 3.78 -8.65 19.73
CA PHE A 416 4.38 -9.91 20.13
C PHE A 416 5.34 -10.43 19.07
N THR A 417 6.30 -11.23 19.51
CA THR A 417 7.19 -12.00 18.64
C THR A 417 7.06 -13.47 19.02
N LEU A 418 6.81 -14.32 18.04
CA LEU A 418 6.79 -15.77 18.25
C LEU A 418 8.20 -16.24 18.55
N PRO A 419 8.44 -16.92 19.70
CA PRO A 419 9.74 -17.45 20.06
C PRO A 419 10.15 -18.61 19.15
N ASP A 420 11.42 -19.03 19.21
CA ASP A 420 11.96 -20.05 18.30
C ASP A 420 11.39 -21.46 18.55
N GLU A 421 10.84 -21.72 19.72
CA GLU A 421 10.13 -22.96 20.07
C GLU A 421 8.69 -22.99 19.54
N ALA A 422 8.15 -21.90 19.02
CA ALA A 422 6.78 -21.87 18.50
C ALA A 422 6.63 -22.81 17.31
N CYS A 423 5.58 -23.61 17.34
CA CYS A 423 5.26 -24.60 16.33
C CYS A 423 3.77 -24.56 15.97
N GLY A 424 3.46 -24.59 14.70
CA GLY A 424 2.08 -24.76 14.20
C GLY A 424 1.66 -26.21 14.20
N ARG A 425 0.35 -26.46 14.08
CA ARG A 425 -0.24 -27.81 14.07
C ARG A 425 0.36 -28.78 13.05
N HIS A 426 0.83 -28.30 11.94
CA HIS A 426 1.44 -29.11 10.88
C HIS A 426 2.98 -29.03 10.88
N ASN A 427 3.56 -28.77 12.04
CA ASN A 427 4.98 -28.58 12.25
C ASN A 427 5.54 -27.38 11.45
N GLU A 428 4.77 -26.31 11.32
CA GLU A 428 5.28 -25.04 10.85
C GLU A 428 6.30 -24.49 11.85
N GLU A 429 7.52 -24.25 11.38
CA GLU A 429 8.59 -23.68 12.20
C GLU A 429 8.33 -22.21 12.54
N ALA A 430 8.88 -21.74 13.65
CA ALA A 430 8.72 -20.38 14.14
C ALA A 430 9.06 -19.31 13.10
N ALA A 431 10.10 -19.50 12.29
CA ALA A 431 10.49 -18.56 11.23
C ALA A 431 9.37 -18.35 10.20
N LEU A 432 8.75 -19.44 9.75
CA LEU A 432 7.62 -19.39 8.83
C LEU A 432 6.36 -18.81 9.50
N LEU A 433 6.12 -19.17 10.77
CA LEU A 433 4.98 -18.64 11.52
C LEU A 433 5.09 -17.12 11.70
N ARG A 434 6.29 -16.57 11.96
CA ARG A 434 6.51 -15.13 12.06
C ARG A 434 6.10 -14.37 10.78
N THR A 435 6.31 -14.98 9.63
CA THR A 435 5.89 -14.41 8.33
C THR A 435 4.40 -14.55 8.08
N LEU A 436 3.83 -15.73 8.40
CA LEU A 436 2.44 -16.05 8.07
C LEU A 436 1.43 -15.47 9.07
N PHE A 437 1.72 -15.52 10.37
CA PHE A 437 0.74 -15.24 11.41
C PHE A 437 0.17 -13.81 11.34
N PRO A 438 0.98 -12.75 11.18
CA PRO A 438 0.47 -11.40 11.01
C PRO A 438 -0.48 -11.28 9.79
N THR A 439 -0.06 -11.84 8.66
CA THR A 439 -0.86 -11.83 7.43
C THR A 439 -2.18 -12.56 7.60
N LEU A 440 -2.19 -13.75 8.22
CA LEU A 440 -3.39 -14.54 8.45
C LEU A 440 -4.34 -13.88 9.44
N MET A 441 -3.81 -13.20 10.45
CA MET A 441 -4.60 -12.44 11.41
C MET A 441 -5.38 -11.31 10.72
N GLU A 442 -4.71 -10.51 9.91
CA GLU A 442 -5.34 -9.45 9.13
C GLU A 442 -6.32 -10.01 8.08
N GLN A 443 -5.94 -11.10 7.41
CA GLN A 443 -6.77 -11.71 6.37
C GLN A 443 -8.07 -12.29 6.95
N ALA A 444 -8.00 -12.94 8.12
CA ALA A 444 -9.21 -13.49 8.76
C ALA A 444 -10.20 -12.39 9.15
N LEU A 445 -9.70 -11.25 9.65
CA LEU A 445 -10.55 -10.09 9.96
C LEU A 445 -11.14 -9.47 8.69
N TYR A 446 -10.32 -9.31 7.66
CA TYR A 446 -10.77 -8.76 6.37
C TYR A 446 -11.82 -9.66 5.71
N ASP A 447 -11.62 -10.97 5.72
CA ASP A 447 -12.60 -11.96 5.22
C ASP A 447 -13.92 -11.88 6.02
N GLY A 448 -13.83 -11.72 7.35
CA GLY A 448 -14.99 -11.53 8.21
C GLY A 448 -15.80 -10.28 7.84
N ILE A 449 -15.12 -9.12 7.71
CA ILE A 449 -15.76 -7.86 7.32
C ILE A 449 -16.35 -7.97 5.90
N SER A 450 -15.60 -8.52 4.95
CA SER A 450 -16.01 -8.61 3.54
C SER A 450 -17.21 -9.54 3.33
N ALA A 451 -17.44 -10.46 4.24
CA ALA A 451 -18.58 -11.38 4.20
C ALA A 451 -19.89 -10.77 4.74
N THR A 452 -19.83 -9.63 5.44
CA THR A 452 -21.02 -9.00 6.05
C THR A 452 -21.84 -8.20 5.05
N SER A 453 -21.20 -7.54 4.11
CA SER A 453 -21.83 -6.66 3.11
C SER A 453 -21.00 -6.53 1.84
N THR A 454 -21.65 -6.12 0.74
CA THR A 454 -20.98 -5.83 -0.54
C THR A 454 -21.48 -4.48 -1.09
N PRO A 455 -20.64 -3.42 -1.13
CA PRO A 455 -19.25 -3.36 -0.64
C PRO A 455 -19.15 -3.48 0.88
N PRO A 456 -17.98 -3.82 1.44
CA PRO A 456 -17.75 -3.85 2.89
C PRO A 456 -18.02 -2.49 3.55
N GLU A 457 -18.68 -2.49 4.72
CA GLU A 457 -18.94 -1.27 5.49
C GLU A 457 -17.87 -0.96 6.54
N GLY A 458 -16.83 -1.79 6.66
CA GLY A 458 -15.71 -1.62 7.57
C GLY A 458 -14.36 -1.87 6.89
N VAL A 459 -13.29 -1.56 7.60
CA VAL A 459 -11.90 -1.82 7.19
C VAL A 459 -11.13 -2.58 8.26
N VAL A 460 -10.00 -3.17 7.88
CA VAL A 460 -8.99 -3.65 8.84
C VAL A 460 -7.92 -2.59 8.96
N VAL A 461 -7.72 -2.09 10.19
CA VAL A 461 -6.60 -1.22 10.53
C VAL A 461 -5.48 -2.11 11.08
N HIS A 462 -4.31 -2.06 10.44
CA HIS A 462 -3.16 -2.88 10.81
C HIS A 462 -1.90 -2.02 10.94
N ASP A 463 -0.92 -2.48 11.71
CA ASP A 463 0.22 -1.69 12.17
C ASP A 463 1.56 -2.10 11.56
N GLN A 464 1.58 -3.05 10.62
CA GLN A 464 2.79 -3.54 9.97
C GLN A 464 2.58 -3.81 8.47
N LEU A 465 3.66 -3.80 7.70
CA LEU A 465 3.67 -4.33 6.35
C LEU A 465 3.71 -5.86 6.42
N THR A 466 2.64 -6.50 5.97
CA THR A 466 2.54 -7.95 5.86
C THR A 466 2.57 -8.38 4.38
N ILE A 467 2.53 -9.69 4.12
CA ILE A 467 2.46 -10.20 2.74
C ILE A 467 1.20 -9.65 2.07
N ALA A 468 1.39 -9.00 0.92
CA ALA A 468 0.30 -8.40 0.16
C ALA A 468 -0.57 -7.44 1.02
N ALA A 469 0.06 -6.63 1.87
CA ALA A 469 -0.59 -5.68 2.79
C ALA A 469 -1.56 -4.74 2.07
N GLN A 470 -1.30 -4.41 0.80
CA GLN A 470 -2.18 -3.56 -0.03
C GLN A 470 -3.62 -4.07 -0.14
N ARG A 471 -3.87 -5.37 0.03
CA ARG A 471 -5.24 -5.94 -0.04
C ARG A 471 -6.15 -5.40 1.07
N ARG A 472 -5.56 -5.01 2.19
CA ARG A 472 -6.27 -4.67 3.42
C ARG A 472 -6.03 -3.20 3.77
N PRO A 473 -6.98 -2.32 3.56
CA PRO A 473 -6.88 -0.95 4.07
C PRO A 473 -7.30 -0.91 5.56
N TYR A 474 -6.67 -0.16 6.40
CA TYR A 474 -5.54 0.76 6.25
C TYR A 474 -4.28 0.27 6.98
N LEU A 475 -3.09 0.52 6.42
CA LEU A 475 -1.86 0.51 7.21
C LEU A 475 -1.84 1.76 8.07
N GLU A 476 -1.74 1.63 9.38
CA GLU A 476 -1.62 2.75 10.30
C GLU A 476 -0.20 2.82 10.86
N LEU A 477 0.47 3.94 10.62
CA LEU A 477 1.79 4.19 11.17
C LEU A 477 1.68 4.49 12.67
N ALA A 478 2.59 3.93 13.46
CA ALA A 478 2.73 4.28 14.86
C ALA A 478 3.02 5.79 15.01
N PRO A 479 2.56 6.42 16.11
CA PRO A 479 2.83 7.83 16.34
C PRO A 479 4.33 8.09 16.53
N PHE A 480 4.83 9.11 15.84
CA PHE A 480 6.21 9.58 15.93
C PHE A 480 6.36 10.59 17.08
N GLU A 481 7.61 10.89 17.45
CA GLU A 481 7.89 11.89 18.46
C GLU A 481 7.27 13.26 18.12
N ASN A 482 6.85 14.00 19.16
CA ASN A 482 6.32 15.35 19.03
C ASN A 482 7.43 16.36 18.72
N SER A 483 8.15 16.14 17.63
CA SER A 483 9.34 16.89 17.22
C SER A 483 9.39 17.09 15.70
N TRP A 484 10.22 18.02 15.23
CA TRP A 484 10.51 18.20 13.80
C TRP A 484 11.11 16.94 13.16
N ALA A 485 11.95 16.22 13.91
CA ALA A 485 12.47 14.94 13.45
C ALA A 485 11.34 13.93 13.27
N GLY A 486 10.39 13.86 14.21
CA GLY A 486 9.21 13.00 14.12
C GLY A 486 8.31 13.35 12.94
N LEU A 487 8.13 14.65 12.62
CA LEU A 487 7.40 15.08 11.42
C LEU A 487 8.08 14.59 10.13
N ASN A 488 9.41 14.71 10.07
CA ASN A 488 10.18 14.22 8.92
C ASN A 488 10.10 12.69 8.79
N GLN A 489 10.21 11.95 9.89
CA GLN A 489 10.06 10.48 9.93
C GLN A 489 8.65 10.05 9.47
N LEU A 490 7.60 10.73 9.94
CA LEU A 490 6.23 10.51 9.46
C LEU A 490 6.15 10.68 7.94
N TYR A 491 6.64 11.79 7.41
CA TYR A 491 6.63 12.07 5.98
C TYR A 491 7.31 10.93 5.19
N ARG A 492 8.53 10.55 5.60
CA ARG A 492 9.30 9.51 4.91
C ARG A 492 8.63 8.14 4.99
N SER A 493 8.08 7.78 6.14
CA SER A 493 7.35 6.52 6.31
C SER A 493 6.07 6.47 5.47
N LEU A 494 5.31 7.58 5.40
CA LEU A 494 4.13 7.70 4.53
C LEU A 494 4.47 7.43 3.07
N ILE A 495 5.49 8.11 2.54
CA ILE A 495 5.85 8.01 1.12
C ILE A 495 6.51 6.65 0.80
N SER A 496 7.37 6.12 1.67
CA SER A 496 8.05 4.84 1.42
C SER A 496 7.11 3.63 1.47
N ALA A 497 6.12 3.63 2.36
CA ALA A 497 5.08 2.61 2.35
C ALA A 497 4.32 2.61 1.00
N GLN A 498 3.99 3.80 0.49
CA GLN A 498 3.30 3.97 -0.77
C GLN A 498 4.18 3.62 -1.97
N ASN A 499 5.50 3.89 -1.91
CA ASN A 499 6.48 3.39 -2.89
C ASN A 499 6.60 1.86 -2.90
N SER A 500 6.10 1.20 -1.86
CA SER A 500 6.04 -0.26 -1.73
C SER A 500 4.67 -0.83 -2.09
N SER A 501 3.88 -0.06 -2.85
CA SER A 501 2.54 -0.43 -3.34
C SER A 501 1.47 -0.59 -2.25
N VAL A 502 1.62 0.08 -1.10
CA VAL A 502 0.55 0.19 -0.09
C VAL A 502 -0.17 1.53 -0.31
N PRO A 503 -1.35 1.55 -0.95
CA PRO A 503 -1.95 2.80 -1.42
C PRO A 503 -2.57 3.64 -0.31
N PHE A 504 -2.99 3.02 0.81
CA PHE A 504 -3.76 3.67 1.85
C PHE A 504 -3.02 3.59 3.18
N VAL A 505 -2.34 4.67 3.53
CA VAL A 505 -1.56 4.78 4.77
C VAL A 505 -2.19 5.83 5.66
N SER A 506 -2.54 5.43 6.87
CA SER A 506 -3.04 6.28 7.95
C SER A 506 -1.94 6.57 8.96
N HIS A 507 -2.11 7.60 9.78
CA HIS A 507 -1.17 7.93 10.84
C HIS A 507 -1.87 8.64 12.01
N VAL A 508 -1.15 8.82 13.10
CA VAL A 508 -1.65 9.48 14.32
C VAL A 508 -0.87 10.75 14.56
N ILE A 509 -1.58 11.83 14.85
CA ILE A 509 -0.98 13.11 15.29
C ILE A 509 -0.87 13.08 16.80
N GLY A 510 0.35 13.25 17.30
CA GLY A 510 0.68 13.22 18.71
C GLY A 510 1.02 11.83 19.25
N ARG A 511 2.15 11.72 19.94
CA ARG A 511 2.57 10.52 20.66
C ARG A 511 2.25 10.71 22.14
N ALA A 512 1.50 9.75 22.71
CA ALA A 512 1.13 9.73 24.10
C ALA A 512 2.37 9.72 25.00
N GLY A 513 2.37 10.58 26.05
CA GLY A 513 3.46 10.71 27.01
C GLY A 513 4.59 11.65 26.60
N ASP A 514 4.59 12.18 25.37
CA ASP A 514 5.52 13.22 24.95
C ASP A 514 4.99 14.62 25.40
N GLU A 515 5.89 15.59 25.50
CA GLU A 515 5.51 17.00 25.68
C GLU A 515 4.63 17.47 24.52
N ALA A 516 3.76 18.46 24.79
CA ALA A 516 2.93 19.06 23.76
C ALA A 516 3.81 19.69 22.66
N MET A 517 3.36 19.55 21.42
CA MET A 517 4.01 20.23 20.29
C MET A 517 3.90 21.75 20.43
N SER A 518 4.89 22.47 19.94
CA SER A 518 4.72 23.91 19.72
C SER A 518 3.56 24.16 18.74
N PRO A 519 2.86 25.30 18.82
CA PRO A 519 1.80 25.64 17.87
C PRO A 519 2.22 25.53 16.41
N GLU A 520 3.44 25.95 16.10
CA GLU A 520 3.99 25.86 14.75
C GLU A 520 4.14 24.40 14.27
N LEU A 521 4.84 23.57 15.04
CA LEU A 521 5.03 22.16 14.72
C LEU A 521 3.67 21.44 14.56
N TYR A 522 2.73 21.69 15.47
CA TYR A 522 1.40 21.11 15.44
C TYR A 522 0.65 21.45 14.13
N LEU A 523 0.67 22.71 13.71
CA LEU A 523 0.02 23.15 12.47
C LEU A 523 0.72 22.61 11.23
N ARG A 524 2.05 22.40 11.24
CA ARG A 524 2.77 21.70 10.14
C ARG A 524 2.40 20.23 10.06
N TYR A 525 2.20 19.54 11.21
CA TYR A 525 1.63 18.18 11.21
C TYR A 525 0.24 18.16 10.58
N LEU A 526 -0.65 19.08 10.95
CA LEU A 526 -2.00 19.17 10.36
C LEU A 526 -1.96 19.48 8.87
N ALA A 527 -1.08 20.37 8.43
CA ALA A 527 -0.92 20.72 7.03
C ALA A 527 -0.53 19.49 6.19
N LEU A 528 0.49 18.72 6.62
CA LEU A 528 0.88 17.46 5.97
C LEU A 528 -0.29 16.45 5.98
N SER A 529 -0.94 16.27 7.13
CA SER A 529 -2.02 15.30 7.32
C SER A 529 -3.24 15.59 6.44
N THR A 530 -3.52 16.87 6.16
CA THR A 530 -4.62 17.27 5.26
C THR A 530 -4.49 16.66 3.87
N PHE A 531 -3.26 16.43 3.39
CA PHE A 531 -2.95 15.84 2.09
C PHE A 531 -2.52 14.36 2.18
N SER A 532 -3.03 13.61 3.14
CA SER A 532 -2.81 12.17 3.30
C SER A 532 -4.09 11.36 3.04
N ALA A 533 -3.98 10.02 3.05
CA ALA A 533 -5.14 9.14 2.88
C ALA A 533 -6.09 9.24 4.08
N ASN A 534 -5.57 9.13 5.31
CA ASN A 534 -6.32 9.30 6.55
C ASN A 534 -5.38 9.63 7.72
N PHE A 535 -5.95 10.16 8.81
CA PHE A 535 -5.26 10.38 10.07
C PHE A 535 -6.20 10.42 11.27
N ALA A 536 -5.63 10.27 12.47
CA ALA A 536 -6.35 10.38 13.72
C ALA A 536 -5.58 11.25 14.72
N PHE A 537 -6.30 11.79 15.70
CA PHE A 537 -5.73 12.37 16.91
C PHE A 537 -5.67 11.36 18.03
N HIS A 538 -4.69 11.47 18.90
CA HIS A 538 -4.72 10.83 20.20
C HIS A 538 -5.55 11.67 21.17
N ALA A 539 -6.43 11.05 21.97
CA ALA A 539 -7.32 11.77 22.91
C ALA A 539 -6.59 12.35 24.15
N GLU A 540 -5.27 12.45 24.12
CA GLU A 540 -4.51 13.12 25.17
C GLU A 540 -4.76 14.63 25.18
N VAL A 541 -4.93 15.17 26.37
CA VAL A 541 -5.32 16.57 26.61
C VAL A 541 -4.42 17.57 25.89
N GLU A 542 -3.12 17.32 25.83
CA GLU A 542 -2.15 18.28 25.31
C GLU A 542 -1.97 18.24 23.78
N GLN A 543 -2.65 17.32 23.08
CA GLN A 543 -2.46 17.03 21.65
C GLN A 543 -3.65 17.46 20.77
N LEU A 544 -4.75 17.93 21.36
CA LEU A 544 -5.95 18.27 20.61
C LEU A 544 -6.06 19.78 20.36
N PRO A 545 -6.70 20.21 19.24
CA PRO A 545 -6.79 21.64 18.89
C PRO A 545 -7.30 22.53 20.00
N ILE A 546 -8.26 22.05 20.80
CA ILE A 546 -8.94 22.82 21.85
C ILE A 546 -8.02 23.25 23.02
N TYR A 547 -6.83 22.67 23.14
CA TYR A 547 -5.89 22.98 24.22
C TYR A 547 -4.80 23.99 23.83
N TYR A 548 -4.82 24.44 22.58
CA TYR A 548 -3.94 25.53 22.10
C TYR A 548 -4.60 26.91 22.25
N ASP A 549 -3.87 27.96 21.98
CA ASP A 549 -4.40 29.31 21.94
C ASP A 549 -5.42 29.53 20.80
N GLU A 550 -6.23 30.60 20.88
CA GLU A 550 -7.32 30.87 19.93
C GLU A 550 -6.84 30.93 18.45
N ALA A 551 -5.64 31.50 18.23
CA ALA A 551 -5.10 31.62 16.88
C ALA A 551 -4.77 30.25 16.32
N THR A 552 -4.09 29.40 17.07
CA THR A 552 -3.78 28.01 16.71
C THR A 552 -5.05 27.18 16.52
N GLN A 553 -6.05 27.30 17.41
CA GLN A 553 -7.34 26.64 17.25
C GLN A 553 -8.03 27.03 15.95
N SER A 554 -8.05 28.32 15.62
CA SER A 554 -8.66 28.83 14.40
C SER A 554 -7.99 28.24 13.14
N LEU A 555 -6.66 28.18 13.11
CA LEU A 555 -5.91 27.59 12.01
C LEU A 555 -6.11 26.06 11.94
N ALA A 556 -6.14 25.37 13.07
CA ALA A 556 -6.43 23.94 13.10
C ALA A 556 -7.82 23.60 12.52
N LYS A 557 -8.83 24.40 12.87
CA LYS A 557 -10.19 24.26 12.27
C LYS A 557 -10.19 24.51 10.77
N GLN A 558 -9.40 25.45 10.26
CA GLN A 558 -9.26 25.69 8.82
C GLN A 558 -8.64 24.47 8.11
N TRP A 559 -7.57 23.87 8.68
CA TRP A 559 -6.95 22.67 8.15
C TRP A 559 -7.93 21.47 8.15
N LEU A 560 -8.66 21.26 9.24
CA LEU A 560 -9.69 20.22 9.31
C LEU A 560 -10.81 20.47 8.31
N GLY A 561 -11.28 21.72 8.18
CA GLY A 561 -12.27 22.09 7.18
C GLY A 561 -11.79 21.83 5.74
N LEU A 562 -10.54 22.15 5.42
CA LEU A 562 -9.93 21.82 4.13
C LEU A 562 -9.83 20.30 3.92
N ARG A 563 -9.42 19.54 4.95
CA ARG A 563 -9.38 18.08 4.90
C ARG A 563 -10.73 17.48 4.48
N TYR A 564 -11.83 17.90 5.12
CA TYR A 564 -13.16 17.40 4.80
C TYR A 564 -13.62 17.80 3.38
N ARG A 565 -13.25 18.99 2.93
CA ARG A 565 -13.51 19.43 1.55
C ARG A 565 -12.70 18.65 0.51
N LEU A 566 -11.52 18.11 0.86
CA LEU A 566 -10.69 17.27 -0.02
C LEU A 566 -11.10 15.79 -0.02
N ILE A 567 -11.95 15.31 0.90
CA ILE A 567 -12.36 13.91 0.96
C ILE A 567 -12.92 13.38 -0.35
N PRO A 568 -13.75 14.10 -1.13
CA PRO A 568 -14.18 13.60 -2.44
C PRO A 568 -13.03 13.36 -3.40
N TYR A 569 -12.01 14.21 -3.39
CA TYR A 569 -10.82 14.02 -4.20
C TYR A 569 -10.00 12.82 -3.73
N VAL A 570 -9.82 12.67 -2.42
CA VAL A 570 -9.16 11.50 -1.81
C VAL A 570 -9.90 10.21 -2.15
N LEU A 571 -11.24 10.21 -2.07
CA LEU A 571 -12.06 9.07 -2.48
C LEU A 571 -11.79 8.68 -3.95
N GLY A 572 -11.72 9.67 -4.84
CA GLY A 572 -11.40 9.42 -6.24
C GLY A 572 -10.00 8.83 -6.45
N ILE A 573 -8.98 9.30 -5.71
CA ILE A 573 -7.63 8.73 -5.76
C ILE A 573 -7.64 7.29 -5.23
N ILE A 574 -8.36 7.03 -4.15
CA ILE A 574 -8.52 5.69 -3.57
C ILE A 574 -9.18 4.74 -4.60
N GLU A 575 -10.21 5.18 -5.32
CA GLU A 575 -10.80 4.40 -6.40
C GLU A 575 -9.79 4.03 -7.50
N GLU A 576 -8.85 4.92 -7.81
CA GLU A 576 -7.74 4.61 -8.73
C GLU A 576 -6.75 3.61 -8.12
N GLY A 577 -6.43 3.74 -6.84
CA GLY A 577 -5.60 2.78 -6.12
C GLY A 577 -6.20 1.37 -6.13
N VAL A 578 -7.51 1.25 -5.93
CA VAL A 578 -8.25 -0.02 -6.03
C VAL A 578 -8.17 -0.62 -7.45
N ARG A 579 -8.18 0.21 -8.49
CA ARG A 579 -8.15 -0.27 -9.89
C ARG A 579 -6.75 -0.61 -10.37
N GLY A 580 -5.74 0.22 -10.06
CA GLY A 580 -4.41 0.17 -10.66
C GLY A 580 -3.24 0.19 -9.67
N GLY A 581 -3.50 0.07 -8.35
CA GLY A 581 -2.44 0.10 -7.34
C GLY A 581 -1.84 1.50 -7.11
N GLN A 582 -2.40 2.54 -7.72
CA GLN A 582 -1.89 3.91 -7.60
C GLN A 582 -2.02 4.41 -6.14
N PRO A 583 -0.96 4.94 -5.52
CA PRO A 583 -1.03 5.45 -4.16
C PRO A 583 -1.67 6.84 -4.07
N VAL A 584 -2.12 7.20 -2.86
CA VAL A 584 -2.69 8.54 -2.59
C VAL A 584 -1.61 9.61 -2.71
N GLN A 585 -0.40 9.31 -2.25
CA GLN A 585 0.76 10.20 -2.33
C GLN A 585 1.87 9.50 -3.12
N SER A 586 2.19 10.01 -4.30
CA SER A 586 3.25 9.46 -5.15
C SER A 586 4.54 10.22 -4.95
N SER A 587 5.65 9.50 -4.69
CA SER A 587 6.97 10.11 -4.72
C SER A 587 7.28 10.70 -6.11
N MET A 588 8.20 11.63 -6.17
CA MET A 588 8.56 12.27 -7.44
C MET A 588 9.05 11.28 -8.52
N PRO A 589 9.93 10.28 -8.21
CA PRO A 589 10.32 9.28 -9.20
C PRO A 589 9.16 8.36 -9.64
N LEU A 590 8.15 8.15 -8.81
CA LEU A 590 6.96 7.38 -9.20
C LEU A 590 6.05 8.20 -10.14
N ALA A 591 5.86 9.48 -9.83
CA ALA A 591 4.98 10.37 -10.59
C ALA A 591 5.61 10.90 -11.89
N PHE A 592 6.93 11.14 -11.89
CA PHE A 592 7.69 11.73 -12.99
C PHE A 592 8.96 10.92 -13.29
N PRO A 593 8.84 9.64 -13.72
CA PRO A 593 9.99 8.74 -13.86
C PRO A 593 11.03 9.18 -14.89
N LYS A 594 10.67 10.05 -15.83
CA LYS A 594 11.56 10.58 -16.88
C LYS A 594 12.24 11.89 -16.50
N ASP A 595 11.79 12.54 -15.45
CA ASP A 595 12.40 13.78 -14.94
C ASP A 595 13.41 13.44 -13.84
N THR A 596 14.69 13.32 -14.23
CA THR A 596 15.77 12.98 -13.32
C THR A 596 16.01 14.03 -12.24
N THR A 597 15.66 15.29 -12.50
CA THR A 597 15.73 16.37 -11.49
C THR A 597 14.67 16.17 -10.42
N ALA A 598 13.46 15.76 -10.80
CA ALA A 598 12.39 15.49 -9.86
C ALA A 598 12.78 14.44 -8.82
N ALA A 599 13.51 13.40 -9.19
CA ALA A 599 13.96 12.34 -8.30
C ALA A 599 14.85 12.82 -7.13
N ALA A 600 15.51 13.99 -7.27
CA ALA A 600 16.33 14.59 -6.22
C ALA A 600 15.52 15.35 -5.16
N PHE A 601 14.24 15.62 -5.43
CA PHE A 601 13.33 16.34 -4.51
C PHE A 601 12.49 15.34 -3.70
N ASP A 602 13.12 14.67 -2.74
CA ASP A 602 12.52 13.63 -1.91
C ASP A 602 11.71 14.17 -0.71
N HIS A 603 11.51 15.49 -0.63
CA HIS A 603 10.70 16.18 0.38
C HIS A 603 9.40 16.78 -0.18
N GLN A 604 9.02 16.41 -1.41
CA GLN A 604 7.74 16.73 -2.03
C GLN A 604 7.11 15.49 -2.67
N PHE A 605 5.81 15.53 -2.92
CA PHE A 605 5.05 14.42 -3.50
C PHE A 605 3.90 14.92 -4.38
N LEU A 606 3.41 14.05 -5.26
CA LEU A 606 2.17 14.29 -5.99
C LEU A 606 0.99 13.68 -5.22
N PHE A 607 0.05 14.50 -4.78
CA PHE A 607 -1.20 14.09 -4.13
C PHE A 607 -2.25 13.82 -5.20
N GLY A 608 -2.53 12.53 -5.46
CA GLY A 608 -3.25 12.11 -6.64
C GLY A 608 -2.60 12.65 -7.92
N PRO A 609 -3.33 12.76 -9.04
CA PRO A 609 -2.74 13.21 -10.30
C PRO A 609 -2.64 14.74 -10.44
N ALA A 610 -3.35 15.53 -9.61
CA ALA A 610 -3.59 16.93 -9.89
C ALA A 610 -2.85 17.94 -9.00
N VAL A 611 -2.26 17.53 -7.85
CA VAL A 611 -1.69 18.48 -6.89
C VAL A 611 -0.31 18.04 -6.43
N LEU A 612 0.71 18.85 -6.67
CA LEU A 612 2.03 18.70 -6.07
C LEU A 612 2.04 19.39 -4.71
N VAL A 613 2.58 18.74 -3.68
CA VAL A 613 2.67 19.25 -2.31
C VAL A 613 4.11 19.13 -1.81
N ALA A 614 4.65 20.22 -1.26
CA ALA A 614 5.97 20.26 -0.64
C ALA A 614 5.88 20.74 0.81
N PRO A 615 5.67 19.83 1.79
CA PRO A 615 5.49 20.21 3.17
C PRO A 615 6.76 20.84 3.74
N ILE A 616 6.60 21.77 4.67
CA ILE A 616 7.70 22.29 5.47
C ILE A 616 7.95 21.33 6.62
N LEU A 617 9.15 20.74 6.65
CA LEU A 617 9.51 19.61 7.53
C LEU A 617 10.51 20.01 8.62
N ASP A 618 10.81 21.30 8.74
CA ASP A 618 11.72 21.87 9.74
C ASP A 618 11.19 23.23 10.27
N ASP A 619 11.93 23.86 11.17
CA ASP A 619 11.59 25.12 11.82
C ASP A 619 11.99 26.38 11.03
N THR A 620 12.41 26.23 9.77
CA THR A 620 12.82 27.37 8.95
C THR A 620 11.64 28.15 8.36
N GLY A 621 10.47 27.51 8.27
CA GLY A 621 9.29 28.07 7.61
C GLY A 621 9.43 28.17 6.09
N THR A 622 10.46 27.54 5.50
CA THR A 622 10.78 27.57 4.06
C THR A 622 11.06 26.18 3.51
N THR A 623 10.85 25.98 2.22
CA THR A 623 11.24 24.75 1.52
C THR A 623 11.60 25.05 0.08
N LEU A 624 12.39 24.17 -0.54
CA LEU A 624 12.62 24.21 -1.99
C LEU A 624 11.55 23.37 -2.69
N VAL A 625 10.93 23.93 -3.72
CA VAL A 625 9.93 23.23 -4.52
C VAL A 625 10.43 23.12 -5.95
N TYR A 626 10.56 21.92 -6.47
CA TYR A 626 10.81 21.69 -7.87
C TYR A 626 9.48 21.44 -8.59
N LEU A 627 9.19 22.25 -9.59
CA LEU A 627 8.05 22.09 -10.48
C LEU A 627 8.49 21.25 -11.70
N PRO A 628 8.03 20.01 -11.88
CA PRO A 628 8.45 19.14 -12.96
C PRO A 628 8.28 19.76 -14.35
N ALA A 629 9.22 19.45 -15.24
CA ALA A 629 9.29 20.00 -16.57
C ALA A 629 8.18 19.50 -17.51
N GLY A 630 7.87 20.29 -18.55
CA GLY A 630 6.95 19.91 -19.62
C GLY A 630 5.50 20.34 -19.41
N GLU A 631 5.15 20.87 -18.24
CA GLU A 631 3.81 21.31 -17.85
C GLU A 631 3.88 22.63 -17.09
N ALA A 632 2.80 23.39 -17.03
CA ALA A 632 2.67 24.54 -16.15
C ALA A 632 2.02 24.13 -14.81
N TRP A 633 2.22 24.97 -13.78
CA TRP A 633 1.78 24.74 -12.43
C TRP A 633 1.12 25.99 -11.85
N TRP A 634 0.07 25.84 -11.04
CA TRP A 634 -0.64 26.94 -10.38
C TRP A 634 -0.51 26.81 -8.88
N ASP A 635 0.09 27.80 -8.24
CA ASP A 635 0.12 27.91 -6.80
C ASP A 635 -1.31 28.01 -6.23
N LEU A 636 -1.70 27.06 -5.40
CA LEU A 636 -3.05 27.01 -4.82
C LEU A 636 -3.30 28.13 -3.79
N ASN A 637 -2.24 28.73 -3.24
CA ASN A 637 -2.36 29.81 -2.24
C ASN A 637 -2.53 31.19 -2.91
N THR A 638 -1.85 31.43 -4.04
CA THR A 638 -1.82 32.75 -4.71
C THR A 638 -2.60 32.76 -6.02
N GLY A 639 -2.78 31.62 -6.64
CA GLY A 639 -3.32 31.50 -8.01
C GLY A 639 -2.29 31.83 -9.11
N GLU A 640 -1.04 32.10 -8.74
CA GLU A 640 0.03 32.43 -9.70
C GLU A 640 0.42 31.19 -10.54
N ARG A 641 0.67 31.43 -11.83
CA ARG A 641 1.09 30.40 -12.78
C ARG A 641 2.61 30.39 -12.92
N TYR A 642 3.20 29.20 -12.86
CA TYR A 642 4.62 28.94 -13.05
C TYR A 642 4.84 27.99 -14.22
N GLU A 643 5.92 28.18 -14.97
CA GLU A 643 6.39 27.16 -15.91
C GLU A 643 7.10 26.03 -15.16
N GLY A 644 6.99 24.80 -15.65
CA GLY A 644 7.75 23.68 -15.13
C GLY A 644 9.25 23.74 -15.45
N GLY A 645 10.03 22.82 -14.85
CA GLY A 645 11.49 22.76 -15.03
C GLY A 645 12.26 23.77 -14.18
N GLN A 646 11.67 24.31 -13.11
CA GLN A 646 12.32 25.28 -12.23
C GLN A 646 12.18 24.91 -10.76
N THR A 647 13.12 25.41 -9.97
CA THR A 647 13.09 25.29 -8.51
C THR A 647 12.75 26.64 -7.89
N LEU A 648 11.82 26.64 -6.94
CA LEU A 648 11.38 27.81 -6.20
C LEU A 648 11.81 27.66 -4.73
N GLU A 649 12.33 28.72 -4.14
CA GLU A 649 12.40 28.84 -2.69
C GLU A 649 11.05 29.39 -2.20
N TYR A 650 10.32 28.59 -1.42
CA TYR A 650 8.94 28.90 -1.02
C TYR A 650 8.86 29.08 0.50
N SER A 651 8.33 30.21 0.93
CA SER A 651 8.05 30.53 2.33
C SER A 651 6.55 30.73 2.51
N CYS A 652 5.97 30.17 3.55
CA CYS A 652 4.54 30.34 3.84
C CYS A 652 4.25 30.38 5.34
N GLY A 653 3.14 31.05 5.69
CA GLY A 653 2.59 31.05 7.04
C GLY A 653 2.04 29.68 7.46
N LEU A 654 1.45 29.63 8.64
CA LEU A 654 0.89 28.40 9.22
C LEU A 654 -0.51 28.07 8.67
N GLU A 655 -1.13 29.02 7.97
CA GLU A 655 -2.42 28.89 7.29
C GLU A 655 -2.30 28.25 5.91
N THR A 656 -1.08 28.06 5.39
CA THR A 656 -0.82 27.56 4.04
C THR A 656 0.27 26.49 4.00
N ILE A 657 0.29 25.74 2.95
CA ILE A 657 1.34 24.77 2.58
C ILE A 657 1.72 25.00 1.11
N PRO A 658 2.97 24.86 0.71
CA PRO A 658 3.33 24.89 -0.70
C PRO A 658 2.59 23.78 -1.47
N ALA A 659 1.61 24.16 -2.29
CA ALA A 659 0.78 23.25 -3.05
C ALA A 659 0.49 23.83 -4.45
N PHE A 660 0.68 23.02 -5.50
CA PHE A 660 0.58 23.47 -6.88
C PHE A 660 -0.33 22.56 -7.70
N GLY A 661 -1.30 23.16 -8.38
CA GLY A 661 -2.19 22.46 -9.30
C GLY A 661 -1.50 22.18 -10.63
N ARG A 662 -1.63 20.97 -11.14
CA ARG A 662 -0.99 20.46 -12.35
C ARG A 662 -1.77 20.82 -13.61
N GLU A 663 -1.11 21.33 -14.65
CA GLU A 663 -1.72 21.69 -15.92
C GLU A 663 -2.61 20.57 -16.50
N GLY A 664 -3.74 20.97 -17.05
CA GLY A 664 -4.69 20.06 -17.70
C GLY A 664 -5.54 19.23 -16.73
N HIS A 665 -5.29 19.30 -15.44
CA HIS A 665 -6.01 18.58 -14.39
C HIS A 665 -7.07 19.46 -13.70
N MET A 666 -7.89 18.82 -12.90
CA MET A 666 -8.93 19.47 -12.10
C MET A 666 -8.89 18.95 -10.65
N LEU A 667 -9.03 19.84 -9.68
CA LEU A 667 -9.24 19.47 -8.30
C LEU A 667 -10.73 19.56 -7.96
N ALA A 668 -11.32 18.43 -7.59
CA ALA A 668 -12.71 18.36 -7.17
C ALA A 668 -12.79 18.57 -5.65
N VAL A 669 -13.59 19.54 -5.23
CA VAL A 669 -13.67 19.98 -3.84
C VAL A 669 -15.11 19.85 -3.34
N GLY A 670 -15.28 19.24 -2.18
CA GLY A 670 -16.56 19.04 -1.52
C GLY A 670 -17.07 20.26 -0.76
N PRO A 671 -18.26 20.14 -0.16
CA PRO A 671 -18.83 21.17 0.70
C PRO A 671 -18.08 21.27 2.04
N THR A 672 -18.27 22.41 2.71
CA THR A 672 -17.89 22.54 4.12
C THR A 672 -18.92 21.78 4.96
N ILE A 673 -18.46 20.80 5.73
CA ILE A 673 -19.28 19.90 6.56
C ILE A 673 -18.60 19.69 7.92
N ALA A 674 -19.38 19.39 8.93
CA ALA A 674 -18.88 19.06 10.27
C ALA A 674 -18.51 17.57 10.40
N HIS A 675 -19.20 16.70 9.70
CA HIS A 675 -18.95 15.25 9.66
C HIS A 675 -19.45 14.62 8.34
N LEU A 676 -18.96 13.43 8.00
CA LEU A 676 -19.26 12.76 6.72
C LEU A 676 -20.74 12.35 6.56
N GLY A 677 -21.51 12.24 7.63
CA GLY A 677 -22.95 12.00 7.54
C GLY A 677 -23.72 13.10 6.82
N GLU A 678 -23.16 14.30 6.69
CA GLU A 678 -23.75 15.39 5.87
C GLU A 678 -23.45 15.23 4.39
N MET A 679 -22.49 14.38 4.01
CA MET A 679 -22.10 14.12 2.63
C MET A 679 -22.96 13.01 2.04
N ASN A 680 -23.55 13.26 0.89
CA ASN A 680 -24.35 12.26 0.17
C ASN A 680 -24.09 12.34 -1.34
N SER A 681 -24.58 11.36 -2.09
CA SER A 681 -24.36 11.27 -3.54
C SER A 681 -24.88 12.48 -4.35
N ALA A 682 -25.81 13.24 -3.81
CA ALA A 682 -26.35 14.46 -4.42
C ALA A 682 -25.50 15.70 -4.06
N ARG A 683 -24.74 15.65 -2.96
CA ARG A 683 -23.93 16.74 -2.44
C ARG A 683 -22.49 16.31 -2.18
N LEU A 684 -21.92 15.52 -3.06
CA LEU A 684 -20.52 15.08 -2.93
C LEU A 684 -19.53 16.21 -3.26
N LEU A 685 -19.85 17.05 -4.24
CA LEU A 685 -19.02 18.14 -4.73
C LEU A 685 -19.74 19.49 -4.64
N ASP A 686 -18.97 20.53 -4.37
CA ASP A 686 -19.40 21.95 -4.45
C ASP A 686 -18.63 22.69 -5.54
N GLU A 687 -17.36 22.42 -5.70
CA GLU A 687 -16.46 23.19 -6.57
C GLU A 687 -15.56 22.28 -7.43
N ILE A 688 -15.19 22.80 -8.59
CA ILE A 688 -14.12 22.27 -9.44
C ILE A 688 -13.11 23.38 -9.68
N TRP A 689 -11.86 23.15 -9.36
CA TRP A 689 -10.75 24.06 -9.62
C TRP A 689 -10.00 23.60 -10.86
N LEU A 690 -9.87 24.49 -11.84
CA LEU A 690 -9.22 24.22 -13.13
C LEU A 690 -7.78 24.75 -13.10
N PHE A 691 -6.84 23.92 -13.49
CA PHE A 691 -5.44 24.27 -13.67
C PHE A 691 -5.13 24.30 -15.16
N GLY A 692 -5.25 25.49 -15.77
CA GLY A 692 -5.22 25.65 -17.21
C GLY A 692 -6.38 24.96 -17.92
N MET A 693 -6.22 24.71 -19.22
CA MET A 693 -7.23 24.03 -20.05
C MET A 693 -7.37 22.57 -19.60
N PRO A 694 -8.50 22.13 -19.06
CA PRO A 694 -8.67 20.76 -18.60
C PRO A 694 -8.68 19.78 -19.77
N ILE A 695 -7.76 18.82 -19.75
CA ILE A 695 -7.64 17.75 -20.75
C ILE A 695 -7.88 16.37 -20.15
N HIS A 696 -7.78 16.23 -18.83
CA HIS A 696 -8.00 15.00 -18.10
C HIS A 696 -9.37 15.01 -17.39
N ASN A 697 -10.00 13.85 -17.30
CA ASN A 697 -11.15 13.69 -16.40
C ASN A 697 -10.69 13.82 -14.95
N PRO A 698 -11.50 14.41 -14.04
CA PRO A 698 -11.18 14.36 -12.63
C PRO A 698 -11.23 12.91 -12.13
N VAL A 699 -10.47 12.59 -11.09
CA VAL A 699 -10.46 11.25 -10.49
C VAL A 699 -11.81 10.88 -9.89
N VAL A 700 -12.52 11.85 -9.32
CA VAL A 700 -13.83 11.66 -8.68
C VAL A 700 -14.97 11.72 -9.70
N MET A 701 -16.02 10.93 -9.46
CA MET A 701 -17.25 10.90 -10.30
C MET A 701 -16.98 10.63 -11.79
N ARG A 702 -15.99 9.81 -12.11
CA ARG A 702 -15.56 9.49 -13.50
C ARG A 702 -16.70 9.06 -14.44
N ASN A 703 -17.74 8.44 -13.92
CA ASN A 703 -18.88 8.02 -14.73
C ASN A 703 -19.81 9.18 -15.08
N LYS A 704 -19.73 10.30 -14.38
CA LYS A 704 -20.59 11.48 -14.55
C LYS A 704 -19.84 12.65 -15.21
N ILE A 705 -18.61 12.93 -14.79
CA ILE A 705 -17.82 14.05 -15.32
C ILE A 705 -16.93 13.57 -16.46
N ARG A 706 -17.13 14.13 -17.65
CA ARG A 706 -16.41 13.77 -18.87
C ARG A 706 -15.88 15.01 -19.57
N VAL A 707 -14.58 14.97 -19.90
CA VAL A 707 -13.87 16.00 -20.65
C VAL A 707 -13.69 15.52 -22.09
N MET A 708 -14.09 16.36 -23.05
CA MET A 708 -13.83 16.16 -24.47
C MET A 708 -13.08 17.36 -25.05
N GLN A 709 -12.02 17.10 -25.80
CA GLN A 709 -11.27 18.13 -26.50
C GLN A 709 -11.79 18.30 -27.93
N MET A 710 -12.13 19.52 -28.33
CA MET A 710 -12.56 19.81 -29.70
C MET A 710 -12.19 21.25 -30.08
N GLN A 711 -11.47 21.41 -31.19
CA GLN A 711 -11.11 22.73 -31.77
C GLN A 711 -10.49 23.71 -30.75
N GLY A 712 -9.55 23.25 -29.92
CA GLY A 712 -8.86 24.07 -28.92
C GLY A 712 -9.73 24.51 -27.72
N SER A 713 -10.83 23.83 -27.49
CA SER A 713 -11.71 24.02 -26.33
C SER A 713 -11.99 22.70 -25.65
N SER A 714 -12.23 22.76 -24.33
CA SER A 714 -12.68 21.61 -23.53
C SER A 714 -14.18 21.70 -23.32
N TYR A 715 -14.86 20.60 -23.52
CA TYR A 715 -16.29 20.44 -23.26
C TYR A 715 -16.45 19.44 -22.12
N ILE A 716 -17.09 19.87 -21.03
CA ILE A 716 -17.23 19.06 -19.82
C ILE A 716 -18.71 18.88 -19.52
N LYS A 717 -19.13 17.63 -19.30
CA LYS A 717 -20.47 17.26 -18.80
C LYS A 717 -20.38 16.87 -17.34
N GLY A 718 -21.50 16.97 -16.60
CA GLY A 718 -21.60 16.55 -15.20
C GLY A 718 -21.19 17.61 -14.18
N LEU A 719 -21.05 18.88 -14.59
CA LEU A 719 -20.72 20.01 -13.72
C LEU A 719 -21.93 20.85 -13.33
N GLU A 720 -23.14 20.30 -13.44
CA GLU A 720 -24.37 21.01 -13.07
C GLU A 720 -24.36 21.39 -11.59
N GLY A 721 -24.62 22.67 -11.31
CA GLY A 721 -24.69 23.18 -9.94
C GLY A 721 -23.35 23.40 -9.25
N LEU A 722 -22.24 22.96 -9.83
CA LEU A 722 -20.91 23.14 -9.24
C LEU A 722 -20.35 24.53 -9.56
N LYS A 723 -19.68 25.14 -8.60
CA LYS A 723 -18.87 26.33 -8.81
C LYS A 723 -17.59 25.95 -9.55
N ILE A 724 -17.23 26.69 -10.59
CA ILE A 724 -16.00 26.47 -11.36
C ILE A 724 -15.06 27.62 -11.04
N LEU A 725 -13.92 27.29 -10.44
CA LEU A 725 -12.83 28.21 -10.19
C LEU A 725 -11.77 28.04 -11.29
N HIS A 726 -11.36 29.13 -11.88
CA HIS A 726 -10.40 29.16 -12.98
C HIS A 726 -9.63 30.48 -12.96
N THR A 727 -8.52 30.54 -13.66
CA THR A 727 -7.75 31.75 -13.89
C THR A 727 -8.38 32.64 -14.98
N ASP A 728 -7.98 33.90 -15.04
CA ASP A 728 -8.45 34.88 -16.05
C ASP A 728 -8.05 34.51 -17.50
N GLU A 729 -7.15 33.56 -17.68
CA GLU A 729 -6.75 33.04 -18.99
C GLU A 729 -7.80 32.16 -19.66
N LEU A 730 -8.82 31.73 -18.91
CA LEU A 730 -9.89 30.86 -19.38
C LEU A 730 -11.24 31.56 -19.40
N GLU A 731 -11.98 31.35 -20.48
CA GLU A 731 -13.39 31.71 -20.60
C GLU A 731 -14.27 30.46 -20.38
N VAL A 732 -15.17 30.51 -19.39
CA VAL A 732 -16.09 29.42 -19.03
C VAL A 732 -17.51 29.77 -19.45
N LYS A 733 -18.09 29.02 -20.39
CA LYS A 733 -19.46 29.19 -20.89
C LYS A 733 -20.32 27.97 -20.60
N ARG A 734 -21.44 28.14 -19.88
CA ARG A 734 -22.40 27.07 -19.60
C ARG A 734 -23.49 27.04 -20.69
N ARG A 735 -23.80 25.81 -21.17
CA ARG A 735 -24.93 25.54 -22.06
C ARG A 735 -25.71 24.31 -21.56
N GLY A 736 -26.72 24.51 -20.74
CA GLY A 736 -27.44 23.40 -20.10
C GLY A 736 -26.51 22.56 -19.23
N ALA A 737 -26.46 21.27 -19.50
CA ALA A 737 -25.61 20.31 -18.79
C ALA A 737 -24.13 20.31 -19.24
N GLU A 738 -23.78 21.11 -20.25
CA GLU A 738 -22.41 21.14 -20.80
C GLU A 738 -21.76 22.48 -20.50
N VAL A 739 -20.49 22.40 -20.10
CA VAL A 739 -19.62 23.56 -19.88
C VAL A 739 -18.55 23.55 -20.94
N ARG A 740 -18.43 24.66 -21.67
CA ARG A 740 -17.32 24.91 -22.60
C ARG A 740 -16.28 25.78 -21.93
N ILE A 741 -15.04 25.36 -21.99
CA ILE A 741 -13.86 26.09 -21.51
C ILE A 741 -12.96 26.37 -22.72
N SER A 742 -12.56 27.61 -22.88
CA SER A 742 -11.69 28.05 -23.98
C SER A 742 -10.71 29.11 -23.49
N PRO A 743 -9.54 29.24 -24.12
CA PRO A 743 -8.64 30.36 -23.85
C PRO A 743 -9.35 31.70 -24.10
N VAL A 744 -9.08 32.69 -23.26
CA VAL A 744 -9.45 34.06 -23.53
C VAL A 744 -8.65 34.53 -24.74
N ARG A 745 -9.33 35.09 -25.77
CA ARG A 745 -8.69 35.57 -27.00
C ARG A 745 -8.04 36.91 -26.84
#